data_a778bd42003e7955c77ebe33e087aaf4
#
_entry.id   a778bd42003e7955c77ebe33e087aaf4
#
_cell.length_a   1.000
_cell.length_b   1.000
_cell.length_c   1.000
_cell.angle_alpha   90.00
_cell.angle_beta   90.00
_cell.angle_gamma   90.00
#
_symmetry.space_group_name_H-M   'P 1'
#
loop_
_entity.id
_entity.type
_entity.pdbx_description
1 polymer ?
#
loop_
_entity_poly.entity_id
_entity_poly.type
_entity_poly.pdbx_seq_one_letter_code
_entity_poly.pdbx_strand_id
1 'polypeptide(L)'
;MDKVSYQDNRFLNIKRLDFVIVLSGLVILYALLSIYYLPPEDAVARVHDYLECIFSIYKIRAELSGFFIDYGYEVQQIFNGIPLNITGLSDFNVGANMYLFFEPFNAYVINQFLFRTLGFIGLLLLLKDHVLPKGSYFLFIAVCTALAFGVLNHLPTRFGTILYQPLLYWSILNIYSGSRKLRDIIFIVAYSFLMGSVFRGGFVGISIVCIVAFYSWVINHRNKKIILIAAIASVVSVILVESRMLYQYLLADFDSARISLVSGDLRSLTLSEAFYQFISHFMYDGSGHHIQGQRPFIFWIVISGLCVIFYRWRLHLKGEGLYKKLSKRLVIIFSITVTISLIWGFWGVIWGPITKLMGVDFNVVRINALSPILWHVMFAISTALLIINYGGLARKVIVPFLLLVVVAYASQQQLYGVKQEINKALGVMENVPLRETLKSYITGRPIDSYFSWRAQSAPYVPLKEFFRVDSFDSINNDMSGITRCSKSDYRVMSFDMAPTITQFHGFYTLDGSVPDVSLEYAEEFRRLFYDELAKDQNQDILFTKKLYTYVSKKSRKPNGIAPTFDMCQFLNMGGRFVFSSKPILNASDIYLSLEASYENLKPSTPGGESIEKYDAIYLYKAHMPLDCEIKRTLSRDPLTE
;
A
#
# COMPACT_ATOMS: atom_id res chain seq x y z
N MET A 1 51.26 -35.72 2.20
CA MET A 1 49.82 -36.01 2.22
C MET A 1 48.98 -35.04 3.10
N ASP A 2 49.60 -34.19 3.92
CA ASP A 2 48.88 -33.38 4.93
C ASP A 2 48.36 -32.00 4.46
N LYS A 3 48.73 -31.54 3.28
CA LYS A 3 48.23 -30.23 2.77
C LYS A 3 46.83 -30.28 2.17
N VAL A 4 46.35 -31.42 1.70
CA VAL A 4 45.02 -31.57 1.06
C VAL A 4 43.91 -31.63 2.11
N SER A 5 44.15 -32.27 3.27
CA SER A 5 43.17 -32.37 4.34
C SER A 5 42.90 -31.05 5.06
N TYR A 6 43.87 -30.15 5.13
CA TYR A 6 43.73 -28.84 5.78
C TYR A 6 42.97 -27.83 4.91
N GLN A 7 43.04 -27.93 3.56
CA GLN A 7 42.27 -27.10 2.67
C GLN A 7 40.80 -27.52 2.63
N ASP A 8 40.51 -28.82 2.67
CA ASP A 8 39.11 -29.33 2.67
C ASP A 8 38.38 -28.95 3.96
N ASN A 9 39.02 -29.00 5.11
CA ASN A 9 38.43 -28.61 6.39
C ASN A 9 38.14 -27.09 6.46
N ARG A 10 38.96 -26.23 5.87
CA ARG A 10 38.68 -24.78 5.76
C ARG A 10 37.51 -24.50 4.84
N PHE A 11 37.40 -25.19 3.72
CA PHE A 11 36.33 -25.00 2.76
C PHE A 11 34.96 -25.48 3.31
N LEU A 12 34.95 -26.59 4.04
CA LEU A 12 33.79 -27.09 4.76
C LEU A 12 33.34 -26.15 5.88
N ASN A 13 34.27 -25.59 6.63
CA ASN A 13 34.00 -24.63 7.69
C ASN A 13 33.40 -23.31 7.15
N ILE A 14 33.90 -22.80 6.01
CA ILE A 14 33.34 -21.60 5.35
C ILE A 14 31.92 -21.86 4.89
N LYS A 15 31.63 -22.97 4.25
CA LYS A 15 30.26 -23.32 3.82
C LYS A 15 29.30 -23.48 5.01
N ARG A 16 29.75 -24.04 6.13
CA ARG A 16 28.95 -24.14 7.36
C ARG A 16 28.64 -22.75 7.93
N LEU A 17 29.63 -21.87 8.00
CA LEU A 17 29.43 -20.49 8.49
C LEU A 17 28.44 -19.71 7.62
N ASP A 18 28.56 -19.81 6.30
CA ASP A 18 27.64 -19.16 5.36
C ASP A 18 26.19 -19.66 5.53
N PHE A 19 26.03 -20.97 5.72
CA PHE A 19 24.73 -21.58 6.00
C PHE A 19 24.14 -21.06 7.33
N VAL A 20 24.95 -21.01 8.40
CA VAL A 20 24.51 -20.51 9.71
C VAL A 20 24.07 -19.04 9.61
N ILE A 21 24.81 -18.19 8.90
CA ILE A 21 24.47 -16.77 8.71
C ILE A 21 23.10 -16.63 8.03
N VAL A 22 22.86 -17.38 6.96
CA VAL A 22 21.59 -17.32 6.24
C VAL A 22 20.42 -17.86 7.07
N LEU A 23 20.63 -19.00 7.73
CA LEU A 23 19.61 -19.61 8.61
C LEU A 23 19.27 -18.68 9.78
N SER A 24 20.28 -18.07 10.41
CA SER A 24 20.04 -17.07 11.47
C SER A 24 19.21 -15.89 10.96
N GLY A 25 19.46 -15.43 9.72
CA GLY A 25 18.66 -14.39 9.09
C GLY A 25 17.19 -14.78 8.96
N LEU A 26 16.90 -16.00 8.51
CA LEU A 26 15.52 -16.51 8.42
C LEU A 26 14.86 -16.64 9.79
N VAL A 27 15.57 -17.18 10.78
CA VAL A 27 15.05 -17.31 12.15
C VAL A 27 14.71 -15.94 12.73
N ILE A 28 15.59 -14.95 12.55
CA ILE A 28 15.34 -13.57 13.00
C ILE A 28 14.13 -12.98 12.27
N LEU A 29 14.01 -13.17 10.94
CA LEU A 29 12.87 -12.71 10.19
C LEU A 29 11.56 -13.26 10.76
N TYR A 30 11.48 -14.58 10.95
CA TYR A 30 10.26 -15.21 11.47
C TYR A 30 9.97 -14.83 12.92
N ALA A 31 10.98 -14.69 13.76
CA ALA A 31 10.80 -14.18 15.12
C ALA A 31 10.18 -12.78 15.12
N LEU A 32 10.72 -11.87 14.28
CA LEU A 32 10.19 -10.51 14.15
C LEU A 32 8.75 -10.51 13.61
N LEU A 33 8.45 -11.32 12.59
CA LEU A 33 7.10 -11.39 12.02
C LEU A 33 6.10 -11.97 13.03
N SER A 34 6.50 -12.97 13.83
CA SER A 34 5.64 -13.57 14.84
C SER A 34 5.20 -12.56 15.89
N ILE A 35 6.06 -11.65 16.32
CA ILE A 35 5.72 -10.58 17.27
C ILE A 35 4.63 -9.66 16.74
N TYR A 36 4.59 -9.40 15.41
CA TYR A 36 3.66 -8.44 14.80
C TYR A 36 2.34 -9.05 14.34
N TYR A 37 2.34 -10.34 14.01
CA TYR A 37 1.25 -10.95 13.27
C TYR A 37 0.63 -12.17 13.94
N LEU A 38 1.08 -12.55 15.13
CA LEU A 38 0.47 -13.63 15.89
C LEU A 38 0.00 -13.12 17.26
N PRO A 39 -1.23 -13.44 17.68
CA PRO A 39 -2.29 -14.17 16.93
C PRO A 39 -2.89 -13.36 15.78
N PRO A 40 -3.52 -13.99 14.79
CA PRO A 40 -3.97 -13.33 13.55
C PRO A 40 -4.98 -12.19 13.75
N GLU A 41 -5.90 -12.31 14.68
CA GLU A 41 -6.90 -11.31 15.02
C GLU A 41 -6.29 -10.05 15.66
N ASP A 42 -5.19 -10.21 16.37
CA ASP A 42 -4.42 -9.13 17.00
C ASP A 42 -3.32 -8.59 16.10
N ALA A 43 -3.19 -9.14 14.88
CA ALA A 43 -2.21 -8.68 13.92
C ALA A 43 -2.39 -7.19 13.64
N VAL A 44 -1.30 -6.43 13.84
CA VAL A 44 -1.33 -4.98 13.73
C VAL A 44 -1.19 -4.55 12.28
N ALA A 45 -2.13 -3.75 11.79
CA ALA A 45 -2.12 -3.19 10.45
C ALA A 45 -2.26 -1.67 10.48
N ARG A 46 -1.68 -1.01 9.48
CA ARG A 46 -1.87 0.43 9.29
C ARG A 46 -3.22 0.69 8.65
N VAL A 47 -4.01 1.59 9.25
CA VAL A 47 -5.26 2.05 8.64
C VAL A 47 -4.97 2.85 7.38
N HIS A 48 -5.30 2.27 6.24
CA HIS A 48 -5.08 2.85 4.92
C HIS A 48 -5.94 2.09 3.90
N ASP A 49 -5.87 2.46 2.63
CA ASP A 49 -6.63 1.89 1.49
C ASP A 49 -6.78 0.35 1.53
N TYR A 50 -5.84 -0.37 2.15
CA TYR A 50 -5.96 -1.82 2.29
C TYR A 50 -7.08 -2.22 3.25
N LEU A 51 -7.09 -1.68 4.46
CA LEU A 51 -8.15 -1.95 5.43
C LEU A 51 -9.44 -1.22 5.04
N GLU A 52 -9.33 0.00 4.52
CA GLU A 52 -10.47 0.84 4.16
C GLU A 52 -11.18 0.39 2.87
N CYS A 53 -10.60 -0.57 2.11
CA CYS A 53 -11.15 -0.97 0.82
C CYS A 53 -10.93 -2.47 0.54
N ILE A 54 -9.68 -2.88 0.35
CA ILE A 54 -9.31 -4.15 -0.29
C ILE A 54 -9.60 -5.36 0.57
N PHE A 55 -9.45 -5.26 1.89
CA PHE A 55 -9.58 -6.39 2.80
C PHE A 55 -11.00 -7.00 2.76
N SER A 56 -12.03 -6.15 2.87
CA SER A 56 -13.43 -6.62 2.81
C SER A 56 -13.79 -7.14 1.42
N ILE A 57 -13.26 -6.54 0.35
CA ILE A 57 -13.46 -7.04 -1.02
C ILE A 57 -12.89 -8.45 -1.18
N TYR A 58 -11.72 -8.73 -0.61
CA TYR A 58 -11.14 -10.09 -0.64
C TYR A 58 -12.01 -11.09 0.11
N LYS A 59 -12.55 -10.70 1.28
CA LYS A 59 -13.48 -11.53 2.05
C LYS A 59 -14.78 -11.77 1.26
N ILE A 60 -15.41 -10.73 0.73
CA ILE A 60 -16.64 -10.85 -0.06
C ILE A 60 -16.41 -11.78 -1.27
N ARG A 61 -15.29 -11.61 -2.00
CA ARG A 61 -14.96 -12.52 -3.10
C ARG A 61 -14.81 -13.97 -2.65
N ALA A 62 -14.23 -14.20 -1.48
CA ALA A 62 -14.08 -15.56 -0.94
C ALA A 62 -15.43 -16.21 -0.63
N GLU A 63 -16.42 -15.41 -0.19
CA GLU A 63 -17.79 -15.87 0.08
C GLU A 63 -18.57 -16.21 -1.19
N LEU A 64 -18.20 -15.66 -2.36
CA LEU A 64 -18.84 -15.94 -3.64
C LEU A 64 -18.52 -17.33 -4.21
N SER A 65 -17.76 -18.15 -3.51
CA SER A 65 -17.41 -19.54 -3.82
C SER A 65 -17.01 -19.80 -5.29
N GLY A 66 -15.73 -19.65 -5.60
CA GLY A 66 -15.17 -20.06 -6.87
C GLY A 66 -13.88 -19.36 -7.26
N PHE A 67 -12.98 -20.08 -7.95
CA PHE A 67 -11.76 -19.48 -8.51
C PHE A 67 -12.08 -18.53 -9.66
N PHE A 68 -13.02 -18.93 -10.52
CA PHE A 68 -13.41 -18.19 -11.70
C PHE A 68 -14.87 -17.77 -11.55
N ILE A 69 -15.08 -16.49 -11.35
CA ILE A 69 -16.40 -15.88 -11.29
C ILE A 69 -16.75 -15.32 -12.67
N ASP A 70 -18.03 -15.28 -13.04
CA ASP A 70 -18.47 -14.68 -14.29
C ASP A 70 -17.95 -13.24 -14.43
N TYR A 71 -17.55 -12.86 -15.65
CA TYR A 71 -17.09 -11.49 -15.94
C TYR A 71 -18.23 -10.45 -15.86
N GLY A 72 -19.48 -10.87 -16.01
CA GLY A 72 -20.66 -10.04 -15.79
C GLY A 72 -21.12 -9.95 -14.35
N TYR A 73 -20.42 -10.59 -13.40
CA TYR A 73 -20.87 -10.64 -12.02
C TYR A 73 -20.77 -9.28 -11.33
N GLU A 74 -21.85 -8.90 -10.66
CA GLU A 74 -21.95 -7.70 -9.84
C GLU A 74 -21.92 -8.03 -8.34
N VAL A 75 -21.10 -7.33 -7.60
CA VAL A 75 -21.01 -7.43 -6.14
C VAL A 75 -22.08 -6.55 -5.52
N GLN A 76 -23.21 -7.14 -5.14
CA GLN A 76 -24.37 -6.42 -4.60
C GLN A 76 -24.14 -5.81 -3.21
N GLN A 77 -23.11 -6.24 -2.50
CA GLN A 77 -22.77 -5.79 -1.14
C GLN A 77 -22.14 -4.39 -1.08
N ILE A 78 -21.71 -3.86 -2.20
CA ILE A 78 -20.99 -2.58 -2.29
C ILE A 78 -21.69 -1.69 -3.33
N PHE A 79 -21.98 -0.44 -2.99
CA PHE A 79 -22.56 0.55 -3.89
C PHE A 79 -23.84 0.07 -4.61
N ASN A 80 -24.65 -0.70 -3.91
CA ASN A 80 -25.89 -1.27 -4.48
C ASN A 80 -25.68 -2.14 -5.75
N GLY A 81 -24.48 -2.61 -5.96
CA GLY A 81 -24.06 -3.43 -7.10
C GLY A 81 -22.94 -2.76 -7.91
N ILE A 82 -21.79 -3.40 -7.93
CA ILE A 82 -20.66 -2.98 -8.77
C ILE A 82 -20.10 -4.18 -9.54
N PRO A 83 -19.64 -3.98 -10.77
CA PRO A 83 -18.92 -5.05 -11.47
C PRO A 83 -17.70 -5.50 -10.67
N LEU A 84 -17.57 -6.80 -10.42
CA LEU A 84 -16.40 -7.36 -9.72
C LEU A 84 -15.09 -6.95 -10.40
N ASN A 85 -15.11 -6.79 -11.71
CA ASN A 85 -13.96 -6.47 -12.54
C ASN A 85 -13.28 -5.13 -12.17
N ILE A 86 -14.03 -4.14 -11.69
CA ILE A 86 -13.49 -2.81 -11.32
C ILE A 86 -12.92 -2.77 -9.89
N THR A 87 -13.15 -3.79 -9.10
CA THR A 87 -12.62 -3.85 -7.71
C THR A 87 -11.10 -3.98 -7.65
N GLY A 88 -10.46 -4.23 -8.79
CA GLY A 88 -9.02 -4.48 -8.89
C GLY A 88 -8.61 -5.88 -8.41
N LEU A 89 -9.56 -6.80 -8.36
CA LEU A 89 -9.33 -8.22 -8.11
C LEU A 89 -8.96 -8.94 -9.41
N SER A 90 -8.12 -9.95 -9.26
CA SER A 90 -7.77 -10.90 -10.32
C SER A 90 -7.98 -12.32 -9.83
N ASP A 91 -8.53 -13.18 -10.68
CA ASP A 91 -8.67 -14.61 -10.37
C ASP A 91 -7.32 -15.30 -10.15
N PHE A 92 -6.27 -14.74 -10.69
CA PHE A 92 -4.92 -15.30 -10.66
C PHE A 92 -4.01 -14.66 -9.61
N ASN A 93 -4.45 -13.66 -8.86
CA ASN A 93 -3.62 -13.01 -7.85
C ASN A 93 -3.45 -13.91 -6.62
N VAL A 94 -2.21 -14.33 -6.34
CA VAL A 94 -1.89 -15.24 -5.23
C VAL A 94 -2.31 -14.65 -3.88
N GLY A 95 -2.05 -13.36 -3.64
CA GLY A 95 -2.39 -12.71 -2.37
C GLY A 95 -3.89 -12.64 -2.12
N ALA A 96 -4.70 -12.38 -3.16
CA ALA A 96 -6.15 -12.39 -3.07
C ALA A 96 -6.69 -13.82 -2.89
N ASN A 97 -6.09 -14.79 -3.57
CA ASN A 97 -6.54 -16.18 -3.51
C ASN A 97 -6.27 -16.85 -2.16
N MET A 98 -5.38 -16.32 -1.31
CA MET A 98 -5.22 -16.82 0.07
C MET A 98 -6.53 -16.72 0.87
N TYR A 99 -7.37 -15.73 0.59
CA TYR A 99 -8.67 -15.54 1.24
C TYR A 99 -9.72 -16.60 0.83
N LEU A 100 -9.51 -17.33 -0.27
CA LEU A 100 -10.37 -18.47 -0.65
C LEU A 100 -10.13 -19.73 0.21
N PHE A 101 -8.94 -19.84 0.80
CA PHE A 101 -8.52 -21.04 1.54
C PHE A 101 -8.44 -20.84 3.04
N PHE A 102 -8.30 -19.60 3.48
CA PHE A 102 -8.05 -19.25 4.88
C PHE A 102 -9.01 -18.16 5.34
N GLU A 103 -9.42 -18.22 6.59
CA GLU A 103 -10.14 -17.13 7.23
C GLU A 103 -9.42 -15.78 7.04
N PRO A 104 -10.13 -14.66 6.92
CA PRO A 104 -9.56 -13.38 6.46
C PRO A 104 -8.32 -12.92 7.23
N PHE A 105 -8.31 -13.05 8.57
CA PHE A 105 -7.15 -12.64 9.37
C PHE A 105 -5.97 -13.60 9.18
N ASN A 106 -6.23 -14.91 9.08
CA ASN A 106 -5.19 -15.90 8.74
C ASN A 106 -4.61 -15.65 7.35
N ALA A 107 -5.45 -15.38 6.36
CA ALA A 107 -5.01 -15.05 4.99
C ALA A 107 -4.10 -13.83 4.97
N TYR A 108 -4.44 -12.78 5.73
CA TYR A 108 -3.60 -11.60 5.89
C TYR A 108 -2.21 -11.94 6.46
N VAL A 109 -2.17 -12.71 7.54
CA VAL A 109 -0.91 -13.11 8.20
C VAL A 109 -0.06 -13.98 7.28
N ILE A 110 -0.66 -14.98 6.62
CA ILE A 110 0.04 -15.84 5.65
C ILE A 110 0.66 -14.99 4.54
N ASN A 111 -0.06 -14.01 3.99
CA ASN A 111 0.46 -13.09 3.01
C ASN A 111 1.66 -12.28 3.55
N GLN A 112 1.64 -11.83 4.82
CA GLN A 112 2.77 -11.15 5.44
C GLN A 112 4.02 -12.03 5.46
N PHE A 113 3.89 -13.28 5.92
CA PHE A 113 5.00 -14.22 5.96
C PHE A 113 5.52 -14.55 4.55
N LEU A 114 4.62 -14.86 3.61
CA LEU A 114 4.98 -15.21 2.24
C LEU A 114 5.79 -14.10 1.55
N PHE A 115 5.22 -12.91 1.44
CA PHE A 115 5.85 -11.85 0.67
C PHE A 115 7.13 -11.32 1.32
N ARG A 116 7.19 -11.26 2.65
CA ARG A 116 8.40 -10.81 3.36
C ARG A 116 9.53 -11.83 3.24
N THR A 117 9.20 -13.12 3.26
CA THR A 117 10.18 -14.19 3.00
C THR A 117 10.70 -14.11 1.57
N LEU A 118 9.83 -13.88 0.58
CA LEU A 118 10.25 -13.69 -0.82
C LEU A 118 11.12 -12.45 -0.98
N GLY A 119 10.81 -11.36 -0.28
CA GLY A 119 11.62 -10.14 -0.27
C GLY A 119 13.02 -10.37 0.32
N PHE A 120 13.10 -11.04 1.47
CA PHE A 120 14.36 -11.41 2.10
C PHE A 120 15.21 -12.31 1.20
N ILE A 121 14.64 -13.42 0.72
CA ILE A 121 15.36 -14.38 -0.14
C ILE A 121 15.78 -13.71 -1.45
N GLY A 122 14.87 -12.98 -2.08
CA GLY A 122 15.13 -12.32 -3.37
C GLY A 122 16.28 -11.33 -3.27
N LEU A 123 16.27 -10.45 -2.26
CA LEU A 123 17.35 -9.46 -2.10
C LEU A 123 18.66 -10.11 -1.66
N LEU A 124 18.61 -11.10 -0.79
CA LEU A 124 19.79 -11.87 -0.41
C LEU A 124 20.47 -12.50 -1.64
N LEU A 125 19.71 -13.19 -2.49
CA LEU A 125 20.23 -13.81 -3.71
C LEU A 125 20.78 -12.76 -4.69
N LEU A 126 20.08 -11.66 -4.89
CA LEU A 126 20.52 -10.56 -5.76
C LEU A 126 21.84 -9.98 -5.29
N LEU A 127 21.96 -9.65 -4.00
CA LEU A 127 23.16 -9.07 -3.40
C LEU A 127 24.34 -10.06 -3.44
N LYS A 128 24.12 -11.31 -3.03
CA LYS A 128 25.13 -12.35 -2.95
C LYS A 128 25.72 -12.73 -4.31
N ASP A 129 24.83 -12.91 -5.32
CA ASP A 129 25.26 -13.50 -6.59
C ASP A 129 25.68 -12.45 -7.63
N HIS A 130 25.10 -11.22 -7.57
CA HIS A 130 25.30 -10.23 -8.62
C HIS A 130 25.89 -8.90 -8.16
N VAL A 131 25.72 -8.52 -6.90
CA VAL A 131 26.06 -7.16 -6.44
C VAL A 131 27.36 -7.13 -5.63
N LEU A 132 27.43 -7.91 -4.56
CA LEU A 132 28.52 -7.90 -3.61
C LEU A 132 29.64 -8.90 -3.97
N PRO A 133 30.86 -8.70 -3.46
CA PRO A 133 31.94 -9.69 -3.56
C PRO A 133 31.61 -10.95 -2.78
N LYS A 134 32.29 -12.05 -3.12
CA LYS A 134 32.24 -13.28 -2.34
C LYS A 134 32.99 -13.15 -1.00
N GLY A 135 32.46 -13.75 0.05
CA GLY A 135 33.06 -13.82 1.39
C GLY A 135 32.04 -13.61 2.50
N SER A 136 32.27 -14.21 3.66
CA SER A 136 31.32 -14.24 4.79
C SER A 136 30.94 -12.85 5.31
N TYR A 137 31.85 -11.87 5.28
CA TYR A 137 31.51 -10.49 5.64
C TYR A 137 30.52 -9.84 4.69
N PHE A 138 30.70 -10.06 3.37
CA PHE A 138 29.78 -9.53 2.38
C PHE A 138 28.45 -10.27 2.41
N LEU A 139 28.46 -11.57 2.73
CA LEU A 139 27.26 -12.32 2.99
C LEU A 139 26.49 -11.78 4.21
N PHE A 140 27.20 -11.43 5.29
CA PHE A 140 26.58 -10.80 6.46
C PHE A 140 25.92 -9.46 6.12
N ILE A 141 26.58 -8.58 5.33
CA ILE A 141 25.98 -7.34 4.82
C ILE A 141 24.71 -7.67 4.00
N ALA A 142 24.79 -8.68 3.12
CA ALA A 142 23.66 -9.09 2.30
C ALA A 142 22.47 -9.55 3.16
N VAL A 143 22.72 -10.38 4.19
CA VAL A 143 21.69 -10.88 5.11
C VAL A 143 21.05 -9.73 5.90
N CYS A 144 21.84 -8.84 6.51
CA CYS A 144 21.31 -7.70 7.27
C CYS A 144 20.51 -6.76 6.38
N THR A 145 21.00 -6.47 5.16
CA THR A 145 20.26 -5.63 4.20
C THR A 145 18.98 -6.30 3.74
N ALA A 146 19.02 -7.60 3.49
CA ALA A 146 17.85 -8.37 3.09
C ALA A 146 16.80 -8.47 4.22
N LEU A 147 17.25 -8.61 5.49
CA LEU A 147 16.39 -8.54 6.67
C LEU A 147 15.70 -7.17 6.77
N ALA A 148 16.47 -6.07 6.67
CA ALA A 148 15.91 -4.73 6.71
C ALA A 148 14.85 -4.54 5.61
N PHE A 149 15.10 -5.06 4.40
CA PHE A 149 14.15 -5.01 3.29
C PHE A 149 12.92 -5.90 3.53
N GLY A 150 13.08 -7.12 4.04
CA GLY A 150 11.99 -8.06 4.32
C GLY A 150 11.02 -7.55 5.40
N VAL A 151 11.54 -6.79 6.39
CA VAL A 151 10.70 -6.22 7.47
C VAL A 151 10.20 -4.80 7.16
N LEU A 152 10.46 -4.26 5.96
CA LEU A 152 9.94 -2.96 5.56
C LEU A 152 8.42 -2.90 5.72
N ASN A 153 7.95 -1.77 6.21
CA ASN A 153 6.53 -1.51 6.33
C ASN A 153 5.93 -1.09 4.98
N HIS A 154 5.37 -2.05 4.28
CA HIS A 154 4.64 -1.81 3.04
C HIS A 154 3.16 -2.10 3.20
N LEU A 155 2.35 -1.43 2.37
CA LEU A 155 0.93 -1.77 2.28
C LEU A 155 0.75 -3.12 1.58
N PRO A 156 -0.10 -4.02 2.10
CA PRO A 156 -0.32 -5.35 1.53
C PRO A 156 -0.68 -5.34 0.05
N THR A 157 -1.40 -4.30 -0.41
CA THR A 157 -1.76 -4.13 -1.83
C THR A 157 -0.57 -4.03 -2.77
N ARG A 158 0.64 -3.79 -2.25
CA ARG A 158 1.88 -3.63 -3.02
C ARG A 158 2.98 -4.59 -2.61
N PHE A 159 2.70 -5.53 -1.71
CA PHE A 159 3.72 -6.46 -1.24
C PHE A 159 4.41 -7.18 -2.38
N GLY A 160 3.64 -7.85 -3.23
CA GLY A 160 4.20 -8.56 -4.37
C GLY A 160 4.94 -7.64 -5.34
N THR A 161 4.37 -6.45 -5.60
CA THR A 161 5.00 -5.47 -6.49
C THR A 161 6.39 -5.06 -6.02
N ILE A 162 6.61 -4.88 -4.71
CA ILE A 162 7.89 -4.37 -4.16
C ILE A 162 8.78 -5.51 -3.69
N LEU A 163 8.24 -6.38 -2.83
CA LEU A 163 9.05 -7.41 -2.16
C LEU A 163 9.52 -8.52 -3.11
N TYR A 164 8.79 -8.77 -4.20
CA TYR A 164 9.21 -9.75 -5.19
C TYR A 164 10.20 -9.21 -6.24
N GLN A 165 10.33 -7.89 -6.40
CA GLN A 165 11.24 -7.29 -7.38
C GLN A 165 12.69 -7.79 -7.29
N PRO A 166 13.30 -7.94 -6.11
CA PRO A 166 14.67 -8.44 -6.03
C PRO A 166 14.84 -9.83 -6.65
N LEU A 167 13.86 -10.72 -6.45
CA LEU A 167 13.89 -12.07 -7.03
C LEU A 167 13.69 -12.04 -8.55
N LEU A 168 12.83 -11.15 -9.04
CA LEU A 168 12.68 -10.86 -10.47
C LEU A 168 14.01 -10.42 -11.08
N TYR A 169 14.69 -9.44 -10.49
CA TYR A 169 15.96 -8.92 -11.03
C TYR A 169 17.10 -9.92 -10.91
N TRP A 170 17.14 -10.70 -9.84
CA TRP A 170 18.09 -11.80 -9.72
C TRP A 170 17.93 -12.80 -10.87
N SER A 171 16.70 -13.18 -11.21
CA SER A 171 16.40 -14.12 -12.30
C SER A 171 16.75 -13.55 -13.67
N ILE A 172 16.44 -12.28 -13.93
CA ILE A 172 16.84 -11.60 -15.16
C ILE A 172 18.37 -11.60 -15.32
N LEU A 173 19.10 -11.23 -14.26
CA LEU A 173 20.57 -11.19 -14.28
C LEU A 173 21.18 -12.58 -14.42
N ASN A 174 20.57 -13.62 -13.89
CA ASN A 174 20.97 -15.00 -14.13
C ASN A 174 20.90 -15.35 -15.62
N ILE A 175 19.74 -15.11 -16.26
CA ILE A 175 19.58 -15.38 -17.69
C ILE A 175 20.55 -14.54 -18.52
N TYR A 176 20.69 -13.26 -18.21
CA TYR A 176 21.65 -12.37 -18.86
C TYR A 176 23.08 -12.88 -18.73
N SER A 177 23.47 -13.40 -17.56
CA SER A 177 24.80 -13.97 -17.30
C SER A 177 25.04 -15.35 -17.91
N GLY A 178 24.02 -15.99 -18.51
CA GLY A 178 24.15 -17.26 -19.21
C GLY A 178 23.43 -18.44 -18.58
N SER A 179 22.68 -18.25 -17.52
CA SER A 179 21.79 -19.29 -16.98
C SER A 179 20.70 -19.61 -18.00
N ARG A 180 20.44 -20.91 -18.20
CA ARG A 180 19.32 -21.39 -19.02
C ARG A 180 18.32 -22.20 -18.19
N LYS A 181 18.26 -21.93 -16.88
CA LYS A 181 17.41 -22.70 -15.97
C LYS A 181 15.95 -22.23 -16.12
N LEU A 182 15.06 -23.19 -16.31
CA LEU A 182 13.61 -22.93 -16.39
C LEU A 182 13.08 -22.17 -15.16
N ARG A 183 13.64 -22.44 -13.97
CA ARG A 183 13.27 -21.73 -12.74
C ARG A 183 13.38 -20.21 -12.85
N ASP A 184 14.40 -19.69 -13.57
CA ASP A 184 14.61 -18.25 -13.71
C ASP A 184 13.49 -17.62 -14.56
N ILE A 185 12.99 -18.34 -15.58
CA ILE A 185 11.82 -17.94 -16.36
C ILE A 185 10.56 -18.01 -15.50
N ILE A 186 10.40 -19.10 -14.72
CA ILE A 186 9.26 -19.26 -13.80
C ILE A 186 9.21 -18.09 -12.81
N PHE A 187 10.33 -17.70 -12.21
CA PHE A 187 10.35 -16.55 -11.28
C PHE A 187 10.04 -15.22 -11.96
N ILE A 188 10.44 -15.03 -13.22
CA ILE A 188 10.08 -13.84 -13.98
C ILE A 188 8.56 -13.80 -14.22
N VAL A 189 7.98 -14.90 -14.66
CA VAL A 189 6.53 -15.04 -14.92
C VAL A 189 5.72 -14.95 -13.62
N ALA A 190 6.20 -15.54 -12.53
CA ALA A 190 5.52 -15.52 -11.23
C ALA A 190 5.35 -14.11 -10.67
N TYR A 191 6.16 -13.13 -11.10
CA TYR A 191 5.98 -11.74 -10.72
C TYR A 191 4.57 -11.23 -11.05
N SER A 192 4.04 -11.58 -12.20
CA SER A 192 2.70 -11.17 -12.63
C SER A 192 1.59 -11.68 -11.71
N PHE A 193 1.71 -12.90 -11.20
CA PHE A 193 0.74 -13.52 -10.29
C PHE A 193 0.88 -13.04 -8.83
N LEU A 194 2.04 -12.53 -8.47
CA LEU A 194 2.36 -12.09 -7.11
C LEU A 194 2.23 -10.57 -6.95
N MET A 195 2.33 -9.78 -8.01
CA MET A 195 2.13 -8.34 -7.95
C MET A 195 0.68 -7.98 -7.59
N GLY A 196 0.47 -6.83 -6.93
CA GLY A 196 -0.86 -6.39 -6.54
C GLY A 196 -1.74 -6.00 -7.73
N SER A 197 -1.20 -5.32 -8.72
CA SER A 197 -1.81 -4.95 -10.01
C SER A 197 -0.79 -4.17 -10.84
N VAL A 198 -0.91 -4.24 -12.16
CA VAL A 198 -0.14 -3.41 -13.10
C VAL A 198 -0.27 -1.93 -12.74
N PHE A 199 -1.49 -1.45 -12.50
CA PHE A 199 -1.76 -0.04 -12.20
C PHE A 199 -1.26 0.40 -10.80
N ARG A 200 -0.99 -0.52 -9.90
CA ARG A 200 -0.41 -0.23 -8.56
C ARG A 200 1.12 -0.24 -8.54
N GLY A 201 1.76 -0.20 -9.70
CA GLY A 201 3.21 -0.17 -9.87
C GLY A 201 3.80 -1.48 -10.38
N GLY A 202 2.99 -2.51 -10.63
CA GLY A 202 3.42 -3.79 -11.21
C GLY A 202 4.03 -3.64 -12.60
N PHE A 203 3.57 -2.66 -13.38
CA PHE A 203 4.12 -2.34 -14.70
C PHE A 203 5.63 -2.10 -14.68
N VAL A 204 6.17 -1.58 -13.57
CA VAL A 204 7.60 -1.24 -13.46
C VAL A 204 8.48 -2.47 -13.61
N GLY A 205 8.15 -3.57 -12.92
CA GLY A 205 8.90 -4.81 -13.06
C GLY A 205 8.84 -5.36 -14.48
N ILE A 206 7.65 -5.37 -15.08
CA ILE A 206 7.46 -5.84 -16.47
C ILE A 206 8.19 -4.96 -17.48
N SER A 207 8.12 -3.63 -17.31
CA SER A 207 8.85 -2.69 -18.20
C SER A 207 10.35 -2.94 -18.17
N ILE A 208 10.92 -3.24 -16.99
CA ILE A 208 12.35 -3.56 -16.90
C ILE A 208 12.67 -4.86 -17.64
N VAL A 209 11.83 -5.91 -17.52
CA VAL A 209 12.01 -7.16 -18.30
C VAL A 209 12.00 -6.85 -19.79
N CYS A 210 11.04 -6.05 -20.27
CA CYS A 210 10.93 -5.64 -21.67
C CYS A 210 12.13 -4.79 -22.13
N ILE A 211 12.57 -3.84 -21.31
CA ILE A 211 13.75 -3.00 -21.59
C ILE A 211 15.01 -3.87 -21.71
N VAL A 212 15.21 -4.82 -20.81
CA VAL A 212 16.36 -5.73 -20.87
C VAL A 212 16.27 -6.64 -22.11
N ALA A 213 15.07 -7.08 -22.49
CA ALA A 213 14.86 -7.87 -23.70
C ALA A 213 15.21 -7.05 -24.96
N PHE A 214 14.68 -5.84 -25.05
CA PHE A 214 14.97 -4.92 -26.17
C PHE A 214 16.48 -4.60 -26.25
N TYR A 215 17.08 -4.20 -25.13
CA TYR A 215 18.53 -3.92 -25.08
C TYR A 215 19.35 -5.14 -25.50
N SER A 216 19.02 -6.34 -24.99
CA SER A 216 19.71 -7.58 -25.36
C SER A 216 19.58 -7.91 -26.84
N TRP A 217 18.45 -7.53 -27.46
CA TRP A 217 18.24 -7.69 -28.88
C TRP A 217 19.11 -6.72 -29.69
N VAL A 218 19.12 -5.43 -29.31
CA VAL A 218 19.90 -4.38 -30.00
C VAL A 218 21.41 -4.67 -29.98
N ILE A 219 21.96 -5.07 -28.83
CA ILE A 219 23.40 -5.39 -28.70
C ILE A 219 23.74 -6.80 -29.19
N ASN A 220 22.78 -7.52 -29.76
CA ASN A 220 22.95 -8.90 -30.21
C ASN A 220 23.48 -9.85 -29.14
N HIS A 221 22.98 -9.71 -27.91
CA HIS A 221 23.42 -10.52 -26.77
C HIS A 221 23.20 -12.02 -27.00
N ARG A 222 24.15 -12.87 -26.56
CA ARG A 222 24.10 -14.35 -26.77
C ARG A 222 22.82 -15.02 -26.26
N ASN A 223 22.18 -14.48 -25.22
CA ASN A 223 20.98 -15.04 -24.58
C ASN A 223 19.69 -14.30 -24.98
N LYS A 224 19.73 -13.42 -25.99
CA LYS A 224 18.61 -12.56 -26.40
C LYS A 224 17.30 -13.31 -26.63
N LYS A 225 17.35 -14.52 -27.21
CA LYS A 225 16.15 -15.35 -27.48
C LYS A 225 15.45 -15.77 -26.18
N ILE A 226 16.21 -16.23 -25.17
CA ILE A 226 15.64 -16.67 -23.88
C ILE A 226 15.08 -15.49 -23.11
N ILE A 227 15.77 -14.34 -23.14
CA ILE A 227 15.31 -13.09 -22.50
C ILE A 227 14.02 -12.60 -23.18
N LEU A 228 13.94 -12.69 -24.51
CA LEU A 228 12.73 -12.33 -25.26
C LEU A 228 11.55 -13.27 -24.90
N ILE A 229 11.80 -14.59 -24.84
CA ILE A 229 10.77 -15.55 -24.40
C ILE A 229 10.26 -15.23 -23.01
N ALA A 230 11.16 -14.92 -22.06
CA ALA A 230 10.78 -14.53 -20.71
C ALA A 230 9.94 -13.23 -20.69
N ALA A 231 10.30 -12.26 -21.53
CA ALA A 231 9.55 -10.99 -21.66
C ALA A 231 8.15 -11.23 -22.26
N ILE A 232 8.04 -12.00 -23.32
CA ILE A 232 6.75 -12.35 -23.93
C ILE A 232 5.89 -13.11 -22.92
N ALA A 233 6.44 -14.11 -22.25
CA ALA A 233 5.71 -14.88 -21.23
C ALA A 233 5.23 -13.98 -20.08
N SER A 234 6.03 -12.98 -19.65
CA SER A 234 5.63 -12.02 -18.63
C SER A 234 4.48 -11.14 -19.10
N VAL A 235 4.54 -10.63 -20.33
CA VAL A 235 3.45 -9.79 -20.89
C VAL A 235 2.16 -10.60 -21.00
N VAL A 236 2.22 -11.83 -21.52
CA VAL A 236 1.06 -12.73 -21.60
C VAL A 236 0.49 -13.00 -20.20
N SER A 237 1.34 -13.25 -19.21
CA SER A 237 0.91 -13.49 -17.84
C SER A 237 0.24 -12.26 -17.22
N VAL A 238 0.71 -11.04 -17.54
CA VAL A 238 0.07 -9.79 -17.10
C VAL A 238 -1.31 -9.64 -17.73
N ILE A 239 -1.45 -9.87 -19.04
CA ILE A 239 -2.74 -9.81 -19.72
C ILE A 239 -3.71 -10.81 -19.08
N LEU A 240 -3.25 -12.01 -18.75
CA LEU A 240 -4.06 -13.01 -18.07
C LEU A 240 -4.48 -12.55 -16.66
N VAL A 241 -3.54 -12.03 -15.87
CA VAL A 241 -3.82 -11.58 -14.49
C VAL A 241 -4.75 -10.37 -14.47
N GLU A 242 -4.62 -9.44 -15.41
CA GLU A 242 -5.44 -8.23 -15.49
C GLU A 242 -6.66 -8.39 -16.42
N SER A 243 -6.97 -9.60 -16.85
CA SER A 243 -8.02 -9.88 -17.85
C SER A 243 -9.39 -9.31 -17.48
N ARG A 244 -9.78 -9.37 -16.20
CA ARG A 244 -11.04 -8.79 -15.72
C ARG A 244 -11.11 -7.28 -15.93
N MET A 245 -10.06 -6.59 -15.58
CA MET A 245 -9.99 -5.14 -15.72
C MET A 245 -9.90 -4.75 -17.20
N LEU A 246 -9.10 -5.48 -17.99
CA LEU A 246 -9.05 -5.26 -19.45
C LEU A 246 -10.43 -5.49 -20.09
N TYR A 247 -11.14 -6.54 -19.69
CA TYR A 247 -12.52 -6.76 -20.15
C TYR A 247 -13.41 -5.57 -19.84
N GLN A 248 -13.41 -5.08 -18.59
CA GLN A 248 -14.30 -4.01 -18.14
C GLN A 248 -14.06 -2.69 -18.90
N TYR A 249 -12.80 -2.31 -19.07
CA TYR A 249 -12.47 -1.01 -19.71
C TYR A 249 -12.38 -1.05 -21.23
N LEU A 250 -12.23 -2.22 -21.84
CA LEU A 250 -12.08 -2.35 -23.29
C LEU A 250 -13.28 -2.97 -24.00
N LEU A 251 -14.07 -3.80 -23.30
CA LEU A 251 -15.13 -4.60 -23.92
C LEU A 251 -16.52 -4.39 -23.32
N ALA A 252 -16.63 -3.96 -22.06
CA ALA A 252 -17.90 -3.86 -21.33
C ALA A 252 -18.31 -2.41 -21.23
N ASP A 253 -18.51 -1.66 -22.15
CA ASP A 253 -19.07 -0.27 -22.21
C ASP A 253 -19.28 0.39 -20.81
N PHE A 254 -18.18 0.48 -20.02
CA PHE A 254 -18.20 0.95 -18.65
C PHE A 254 -17.85 2.45 -18.59
N ASP A 255 -18.84 3.27 -18.24
CA ASP A 255 -18.61 4.70 -18.02
C ASP A 255 -18.04 4.95 -16.61
N SER A 256 -16.75 5.26 -16.56
CA SER A 256 -15.97 5.42 -15.32
C SER A 256 -16.18 6.80 -14.73
N ALA A 257 -16.70 6.86 -13.50
CA ALA A 257 -16.77 8.10 -12.73
C ALA A 257 -15.39 8.73 -12.51
N ARG A 258 -14.38 7.90 -12.34
CA ARG A 258 -13.02 8.37 -12.12
C ARG A 258 -12.43 9.05 -13.35
N ILE A 259 -12.67 8.53 -14.54
CA ILE A 259 -12.21 9.14 -15.79
C ILE A 259 -12.99 10.43 -16.02
N SER A 260 -14.31 10.40 -15.88
CA SER A 260 -15.19 11.51 -16.22
C SER A 260 -15.12 12.68 -15.23
N LEU A 261 -15.08 12.40 -13.93
CA LEU A 261 -15.16 13.43 -12.89
C LEU A 261 -13.81 13.86 -12.32
N VAL A 262 -12.79 12.99 -12.37
CA VAL A 262 -11.50 13.23 -11.71
C VAL A 262 -10.41 13.66 -12.67
N SER A 263 -10.50 13.30 -13.94
CA SER A 263 -9.47 13.61 -14.95
C SER A 263 -9.30 15.12 -15.21
N GLY A 264 -10.30 15.95 -14.91
CA GLY A 264 -10.25 17.40 -15.10
C GLY A 264 -9.46 18.19 -14.06
N ASP A 265 -9.14 17.59 -12.91
CA ASP A 265 -8.71 18.34 -11.72
C ASP A 265 -7.29 17.97 -11.23
N LEU A 266 -6.40 17.65 -12.16
CA LEU A 266 -4.97 17.54 -11.84
C LEU A 266 -4.45 18.92 -11.44
N ARG A 267 -4.31 19.16 -10.13
CA ARG A 267 -3.69 20.39 -9.60
C ARG A 267 -2.36 20.60 -10.29
N SER A 268 -2.25 21.66 -11.05
CA SER A 268 -0.97 22.14 -11.54
C SER A 268 -0.11 22.52 -10.33
N LEU A 269 0.95 21.76 -10.09
CA LEU A 269 1.91 22.07 -9.05
C LEU A 269 2.72 23.31 -9.47
N THR A 270 3.00 24.19 -8.52
CA THR A 270 4.00 25.22 -8.72
C THR A 270 5.41 24.63 -8.76
N LEU A 271 6.35 25.32 -9.37
CA LEU A 271 7.74 24.88 -9.45
C LEU A 271 8.36 24.65 -8.05
N SER A 272 8.02 25.48 -7.07
CA SER A 272 8.46 25.35 -5.68
C SER A 272 7.90 24.09 -5.00
N GLU A 273 6.63 23.76 -5.24
CA GLU A 273 6.02 22.52 -4.75
C GLU A 273 6.64 21.28 -5.38
N ALA A 274 6.91 21.33 -6.68
CA ALA A 274 7.59 20.26 -7.40
C ALA A 274 9.00 20.01 -6.86
N PHE A 275 9.77 21.08 -6.64
CA PHE A 275 11.10 20.98 -6.03
C PHE A 275 11.05 20.44 -4.60
N TYR A 276 10.10 20.92 -3.80
CA TYR A 276 9.88 20.35 -2.47
C TYR A 276 9.53 18.86 -2.52
N GLN A 277 8.64 18.45 -3.44
CA GLN A 277 8.31 17.03 -3.61
C GLN A 277 9.52 16.20 -4.04
N PHE A 278 10.37 16.73 -4.94
CA PHE A 278 11.61 16.07 -5.32
C PHE A 278 12.53 15.85 -4.12
N ILE A 279 12.86 16.90 -3.36
CA ILE A 279 13.73 16.80 -2.18
C ILE A 279 13.12 15.88 -1.12
N SER A 280 11.84 16.02 -0.85
CA SER A 280 11.13 15.21 0.11
C SER A 280 11.14 13.71 -0.27
N HIS A 281 10.90 13.40 -1.55
CA HIS A 281 10.97 12.03 -2.04
C HIS A 281 12.40 11.48 -1.99
N PHE A 282 13.38 12.28 -2.37
CA PHE A 282 14.77 11.87 -2.42
C PHE A 282 15.37 11.64 -1.02
N MET A 283 15.13 12.56 -0.06
CA MET A 283 15.76 12.51 1.25
C MET A 283 14.97 11.74 2.32
N TYR A 284 13.64 11.77 2.24
CA TYR A 284 12.78 11.33 3.34
C TYR A 284 11.68 10.36 2.93
N ASP A 285 11.70 9.85 1.69
CA ASP A 285 10.58 9.06 1.17
C ASP A 285 9.24 9.80 1.21
N GLY A 286 9.24 10.95 0.59
CA GLY A 286 8.16 11.95 0.67
C GLY A 286 6.80 11.53 0.16
N SER A 287 6.66 10.36 -0.45
CA SER A 287 5.36 9.83 -0.81
C SER A 287 4.57 9.31 0.40
N GLY A 288 5.24 9.09 1.53
CA GLY A 288 4.67 8.82 2.86
C GLY A 288 3.67 7.68 2.99
N HIS A 289 2.96 7.36 1.93
CA HIS A 289 1.82 6.47 2.00
C HIS A 289 2.11 5.03 1.58
N HIS A 290 3.01 4.83 0.61
CA HIS A 290 2.99 3.57 -0.12
C HIS A 290 4.32 2.87 -0.20
N ILE A 291 5.44 3.59 -0.05
CA ILE A 291 6.77 3.07 -0.32
C ILE A 291 7.73 3.68 0.68
N GLN A 292 8.13 2.87 1.66
CA GLN A 292 9.13 3.27 2.66
C GLN A 292 10.41 2.52 2.37
N GLY A 293 11.30 3.10 1.60
CA GLY A 293 12.54 2.45 1.20
C GLY A 293 13.78 3.10 1.75
N GLN A 294 13.69 4.37 2.06
CA GLN A 294 14.83 5.15 2.52
C GLN A 294 14.57 5.69 3.91
N ARG A 295 15.58 5.63 4.71
CA ARG A 295 15.60 6.16 6.06
C ARG A 295 16.84 6.99 6.24
N PRO A 296 16.86 7.91 7.19
CA PRO A 296 18.05 8.71 7.45
C PRO A 296 19.34 7.88 7.53
N PHE A 297 19.28 6.70 8.14
CA PHE A 297 20.44 5.80 8.26
C PHE A 297 20.95 5.30 6.91
N ILE A 298 20.05 4.84 6.03
CA ILE A 298 20.42 4.38 4.68
C ILE A 298 20.97 5.55 3.87
N PHE A 299 20.31 6.70 3.92
CA PHE A 299 20.73 7.90 3.23
C PHE A 299 22.16 8.29 3.61
N TRP A 300 22.46 8.42 4.91
CA TRP A 300 23.78 8.84 5.36
C TRP A 300 24.88 7.83 5.02
N ILE A 301 24.61 6.53 5.08
CA ILE A 301 25.57 5.50 4.64
C ILE A 301 25.84 5.58 3.14
N VAL A 302 24.80 5.82 2.32
CA VAL A 302 24.96 5.99 0.87
C VAL A 302 25.79 7.24 0.57
N ILE A 303 25.50 8.37 1.22
CA ILE A 303 26.31 9.60 1.08
C ILE A 303 27.75 9.36 1.52
N SER A 304 27.99 8.66 2.64
CA SER A 304 29.34 8.30 3.08
C SER A 304 30.10 7.48 2.03
N GLY A 305 29.44 6.51 1.38
CA GLY A 305 30.00 5.76 0.27
C GLY A 305 30.38 6.62 -0.93
N LEU A 306 29.53 7.58 -1.30
CA LEU A 306 29.80 8.55 -2.37
C LEU A 306 30.97 9.50 -1.99
N CYS A 307 31.03 9.96 -0.74
CA CYS A 307 32.14 10.77 -0.23
C CYS A 307 33.49 10.02 -0.33
N VAL A 308 33.52 8.73 -0.02
CA VAL A 308 34.71 7.90 -0.19
C VAL A 308 35.15 7.81 -1.65
N ILE A 309 34.19 7.65 -2.57
CA ILE A 309 34.48 7.64 -4.01
C ILE A 309 35.07 8.98 -4.45
N PHE A 310 34.44 10.09 -4.06
CA PHE A 310 34.89 11.43 -4.38
C PHE A 310 36.28 11.73 -3.81
N TYR A 311 36.53 11.40 -2.53
CA TYR A 311 37.80 11.58 -1.87
C TYR A 311 38.94 10.84 -2.60
N ARG A 312 38.74 9.55 -2.93
CA ARG A 312 39.71 8.75 -3.67
C ARG A 312 39.96 9.27 -5.09
N TRP A 313 38.89 9.72 -5.75
CA TRP A 313 39.01 10.34 -7.08
C TRP A 313 39.86 11.62 -7.02
N ARG A 314 39.60 12.50 -6.05
CA ARG A 314 40.36 13.75 -5.86
C ARG A 314 41.85 13.50 -5.56
N LEU A 315 42.15 12.46 -4.82
CA LEU A 315 43.55 12.09 -4.51
C LEU A 315 44.24 11.25 -5.61
N HIS A 316 43.59 11.08 -6.76
CA HIS A 316 44.04 10.25 -7.86
C HIS A 316 44.47 8.83 -7.46
N LEU A 317 43.92 8.29 -6.36
CA LEU A 317 44.17 6.94 -5.90
C LEU A 317 43.53 5.95 -6.88
N LYS A 318 44.38 5.21 -7.61
CA LYS A 318 43.92 4.14 -8.49
C LYS A 318 43.20 3.06 -7.67
N GLY A 319 41.93 2.88 -7.89
CA GLY A 319 41.16 1.79 -7.27
C GLY A 319 41.51 0.45 -7.93
N GLU A 320 41.69 -0.60 -7.14
CA GLU A 320 41.71 -1.97 -7.65
C GLU A 320 40.40 -2.34 -8.37
N GLY A 321 40.44 -3.37 -9.20
CA GLY A 321 39.32 -3.73 -10.09
C GLY A 321 37.97 -3.88 -9.39
N LEU A 322 37.96 -4.43 -8.16
CA LEU A 322 36.75 -4.58 -7.36
C LEU A 322 36.18 -3.24 -6.87
N TYR A 323 37.02 -2.36 -6.33
CA TYR A 323 36.61 -1.04 -5.87
C TYR A 323 36.00 -0.22 -7.03
N LYS A 324 36.68 -0.19 -8.19
CA LYS A 324 36.19 0.49 -9.40
C LYS A 324 34.82 -0.03 -9.84
N LYS A 325 34.61 -1.36 -9.78
CA LYS A 325 33.35 -2.00 -10.15
C LYS A 325 32.20 -1.58 -9.23
N LEU A 326 32.42 -1.62 -7.90
CA LEU A 326 31.41 -1.22 -6.92
C LEU A 326 31.10 0.27 -6.98
N SER A 327 32.14 1.12 -7.14
CA SER A 327 31.98 2.57 -7.29
C SER A 327 31.14 2.93 -8.53
N LYS A 328 31.44 2.32 -9.67
CA LYS A 328 30.66 2.53 -10.90
C LYS A 328 29.20 2.14 -10.70
N ARG A 329 28.93 0.98 -10.05
CA ARG A 329 27.57 0.53 -9.76
C ARG A 329 26.83 1.51 -8.86
N LEU A 330 27.48 1.98 -7.77
CA LEU A 330 26.88 2.92 -6.84
C LEU A 330 26.47 4.22 -7.55
N VAL A 331 27.37 4.80 -8.35
CA VAL A 331 27.09 6.04 -9.08
C VAL A 331 25.94 5.86 -10.07
N ILE A 332 25.90 4.76 -10.83
CA ILE A 332 24.81 4.49 -11.77
C ILE A 332 23.47 4.36 -11.05
N ILE A 333 23.40 3.55 -9.96
CA ILE A 333 22.16 3.33 -9.23
C ILE A 333 21.71 4.63 -8.55
N PHE A 334 22.65 5.41 -8.01
CA PHE A 334 22.37 6.72 -7.43
C PHE A 334 21.76 7.68 -8.47
N SER A 335 22.34 7.75 -9.66
CA SER A 335 21.81 8.58 -10.76
C SER A 335 20.39 8.17 -11.15
N ILE A 336 20.12 6.85 -11.24
CA ILE A 336 18.77 6.34 -11.50
C ILE A 336 17.80 6.76 -10.38
N THR A 337 18.22 6.67 -9.13
CA THR A 337 17.39 7.06 -7.97
C THR A 337 17.07 8.55 -7.97
N VAL A 338 18.06 9.40 -8.29
CA VAL A 338 17.84 10.84 -8.46
C VAL A 338 16.84 11.11 -9.60
N THR A 339 16.99 10.43 -10.74
CA THR A 339 16.07 10.57 -11.89
C THR A 339 14.65 10.18 -11.53
N ILE A 340 14.45 9.07 -10.82
CA ILE A 340 13.12 8.65 -10.33
C ILE A 340 12.53 9.72 -9.41
N SER A 341 13.34 10.29 -8.51
CA SER A 341 12.88 11.33 -7.59
C SER A 341 12.56 12.64 -8.32
N LEU A 342 13.29 12.98 -9.37
CA LEU A 342 12.96 14.11 -10.25
C LEU A 342 11.64 13.88 -10.99
N ILE A 343 11.45 12.71 -11.58
CA ILE A 343 10.17 12.35 -12.21
C ILE A 343 9.04 12.46 -11.20
N TRP A 344 9.22 11.95 -9.99
CA TRP A 344 8.24 12.07 -8.92
C TRP A 344 7.91 13.51 -8.58
N GLY A 345 8.92 14.34 -8.33
CA GLY A 345 8.73 15.71 -7.89
C GLY A 345 8.07 16.60 -8.95
N PHE A 346 8.52 16.46 -10.20
CA PHE A 346 8.09 17.33 -11.30
C PHE A 346 6.92 16.78 -12.11
N TRP A 347 6.39 15.60 -11.74
CA TRP A 347 5.31 14.96 -12.45
C TRP A 347 4.08 15.85 -12.62
N GLY A 348 3.61 16.49 -11.55
CA GLY A 348 2.44 17.38 -11.59
C GLY A 348 2.63 18.62 -12.46
N VAL A 349 3.88 19.09 -12.65
CA VAL A 349 4.20 20.23 -13.52
C VAL A 349 4.23 19.83 -14.98
N ILE A 350 4.81 18.66 -15.29
CA ILE A 350 5.06 18.23 -16.68
C ILE A 350 3.87 17.45 -17.22
N TRP A 351 3.32 16.56 -16.41
CA TRP A 351 2.35 15.57 -16.88
C TRP A 351 0.91 16.04 -16.80
N GLY A 352 0.58 16.95 -15.88
CA GLY A 352 -0.76 17.54 -15.84
C GLY A 352 -1.20 18.07 -17.22
N PRO A 353 -0.38 18.87 -17.91
CA PRO A 353 -0.65 19.28 -19.27
C PRO A 353 -0.70 18.14 -20.30
N ILE A 354 0.18 17.12 -20.15
CA ILE A 354 0.25 16.00 -21.11
C ILE A 354 -0.96 15.07 -20.96
N THR A 355 -1.37 14.71 -19.74
CA THR A 355 -2.56 13.87 -19.49
C THR A 355 -3.83 14.56 -19.97
N LYS A 356 -3.94 15.88 -19.75
CA LYS A 356 -5.05 16.68 -20.27
C LYS A 356 -5.10 16.66 -21.79
N LEU A 357 -3.94 16.64 -22.45
CA LEU A 357 -3.84 16.54 -23.92
C LEU A 357 -4.16 15.13 -24.43
N MET A 358 -3.76 14.09 -23.70
CA MET A 358 -3.88 12.69 -24.11
C MET A 358 -5.17 12.01 -23.66
N GLY A 359 -5.93 12.62 -22.74
CA GLY A 359 -7.15 12.03 -22.16
C GLY A 359 -6.90 10.75 -21.33
N VAL A 360 -5.64 10.49 -20.92
CA VAL A 360 -5.27 9.25 -20.21
C VAL A 360 -4.62 9.58 -18.87
N ASP A 361 -5.23 9.18 -17.77
CA ASP A 361 -4.65 9.32 -16.41
C ASP A 361 -3.70 8.14 -16.08
N PHE A 362 -2.57 8.07 -16.77
CA PHE A 362 -1.54 7.08 -16.46
C PHE A 362 -0.55 7.61 -15.43
N ASN A 363 -0.59 7.09 -14.22
CA ASN A 363 0.23 7.54 -13.11
C ASN A 363 1.65 6.95 -13.14
N VAL A 364 2.55 7.51 -13.99
CA VAL A 364 3.97 7.12 -14.10
C VAL A 364 4.74 7.33 -12.78
N VAL A 365 4.24 8.16 -11.87
CA VAL A 365 4.83 8.37 -10.54
C VAL A 365 5.05 7.05 -9.80
N ARG A 366 4.29 6.01 -10.14
CA ARG A 366 4.45 4.67 -9.58
C ARG A 366 5.77 3.97 -9.92
N ILE A 367 6.61 4.56 -10.78
CA ILE A 367 8.02 4.15 -10.98
C ILE A 367 8.81 4.20 -9.66
N ASN A 368 8.35 4.98 -8.68
CA ASN A 368 8.91 5.01 -7.33
C ASN A 368 8.87 3.64 -6.61
N ALA A 369 8.11 2.66 -7.10
CA ALA A 369 8.15 1.29 -6.61
C ALA A 369 9.55 0.65 -6.70
N LEU A 370 10.45 1.22 -7.51
CA LEU A 370 11.88 0.86 -7.54
C LEU A 370 12.69 1.41 -6.36
N SER A 371 12.26 2.50 -5.76
CA SER A 371 13.06 3.19 -4.73
C SER A 371 13.52 2.28 -3.59
N PRO A 372 12.67 1.41 -3.01
CA PRO A 372 13.09 0.55 -1.90
C PRO A 372 14.27 -0.35 -2.25
N ILE A 373 14.22 -1.04 -3.39
CA ILE A 373 15.31 -1.93 -3.80
C ILE A 373 16.58 -1.16 -4.15
N LEU A 374 16.46 -0.02 -4.85
CA LEU A 374 17.62 0.80 -5.23
C LEU A 374 18.36 1.31 -3.99
N TRP A 375 17.65 1.84 -2.99
CA TRP A 375 18.24 2.31 -1.75
C TRP A 375 18.93 1.19 -0.95
N HIS A 376 18.32 0.01 -0.85
CA HIS A 376 18.94 -1.12 -0.15
C HIS A 376 20.17 -1.67 -0.89
N VAL A 377 20.14 -1.71 -2.22
CA VAL A 377 21.32 -2.09 -3.01
C VAL A 377 22.46 -1.07 -2.86
N MET A 378 22.13 0.23 -2.92
CA MET A 378 23.13 1.29 -2.66
C MET A 378 23.70 1.21 -1.25
N PHE A 379 22.87 0.95 -0.25
CA PHE A 379 23.29 0.77 1.13
C PHE A 379 24.28 -0.39 1.28
N ALA A 380 24.00 -1.54 0.67
CA ALA A 380 24.88 -2.70 0.70
C ALA A 380 26.23 -2.40 0.00
N ILE A 381 26.20 -1.74 -1.16
CA ILE A 381 27.43 -1.36 -1.90
C ILE A 381 28.24 -0.34 -1.09
N SER A 382 27.61 0.69 -0.53
CA SER A 382 28.28 1.73 0.25
C SER A 382 28.93 1.13 1.51
N THR A 383 28.21 0.26 2.21
CA THR A 383 28.74 -0.48 3.36
C THR A 383 29.96 -1.31 2.97
N ALA A 384 29.91 -2.01 1.84
CA ALA A 384 31.05 -2.78 1.32
C ALA A 384 32.24 -1.88 0.97
N LEU A 385 32.02 -0.72 0.34
CA LEU A 385 33.06 0.26 0.02
C LEU A 385 33.73 0.83 1.29
N LEU A 386 32.94 1.13 2.32
CA LEU A 386 33.47 1.60 3.61
C LEU A 386 34.37 0.54 4.26
N ILE A 387 33.96 -0.73 4.25
CA ILE A 387 34.75 -1.83 4.80
C ILE A 387 36.05 -2.06 4.02
N ILE A 388 35.97 -1.98 2.69
CA ILE A 388 37.15 -2.13 1.81
C ILE A 388 38.14 -0.99 2.06
N ASN A 389 37.64 0.24 2.28
CA ASN A 389 38.51 1.42 2.44
C ASN A 389 39.14 1.55 3.85
N TYR A 390 38.37 1.28 4.91
CA TYR A 390 38.78 1.53 6.29
C TYR A 390 39.13 0.27 7.09
N GLY A 391 38.96 -0.91 6.53
CA GLY A 391 39.44 -2.18 7.11
C GLY A 391 38.80 -2.55 8.46
N GLY A 392 39.64 -2.90 9.45
CA GLY A 392 39.19 -3.47 10.72
C GLY A 392 38.35 -2.53 11.59
N LEU A 393 38.64 -1.21 11.61
CA LEU A 393 37.88 -0.23 12.37
C LEU A 393 36.44 -0.14 11.84
N ALA A 394 36.27 -0.05 10.50
CA ALA A 394 34.96 -0.02 9.87
C ALA A 394 34.14 -1.26 10.21
N ARG A 395 34.76 -2.44 10.28
CA ARG A 395 34.05 -3.68 10.65
C ARG A 395 33.49 -3.63 12.06
N LYS A 396 34.24 -3.11 13.03
CA LYS A 396 33.81 -3.01 14.44
C LYS A 396 32.62 -2.05 14.63
N VAL A 397 32.50 -1.02 13.80
CA VAL A 397 31.43 -0.04 13.89
C VAL A 397 30.22 -0.42 13.02
N ILE A 398 30.48 -0.86 11.78
CA ILE A 398 29.42 -1.13 10.80
C ILE A 398 28.58 -2.35 11.19
N VAL A 399 29.17 -3.41 11.76
CA VAL A 399 28.41 -4.61 12.13
C VAL A 399 27.33 -4.32 13.18
N PRO A 400 27.62 -3.68 14.33
CA PRO A 400 26.57 -3.28 15.28
C PRO A 400 25.55 -2.33 14.65
N PHE A 401 26.01 -1.40 13.79
CA PHE A 401 25.13 -0.47 13.11
C PHE A 401 24.14 -1.18 12.15
N LEU A 402 24.59 -2.18 11.40
CA LEU A 402 23.72 -2.98 10.54
C LEU A 402 22.62 -3.69 11.35
N LEU A 403 22.98 -4.27 12.49
CA LEU A 403 22.00 -4.90 13.39
C LEU A 403 21.02 -3.86 13.94
N LEU A 404 21.52 -2.68 14.36
CA LEU A 404 20.65 -1.59 14.80
C LEU A 404 19.68 -1.15 13.70
N VAL A 405 20.12 -1.06 12.45
CA VAL A 405 19.24 -0.73 11.31
C VAL A 405 18.13 -1.78 11.16
N VAL A 406 18.45 -3.07 11.22
CA VAL A 406 17.46 -4.15 11.17
C VAL A 406 16.44 -4.01 12.28
N VAL A 407 16.89 -3.81 13.52
CA VAL A 407 16.02 -3.62 14.68
C VAL A 407 15.15 -2.36 14.52
N ALA A 408 15.73 -1.25 14.09
CA ALA A 408 15.01 0.00 13.86
C ALA A 408 13.91 -0.14 12.78
N TYR A 409 14.14 -0.93 11.75
CA TYR A 409 13.10 -1.21 10.75
C TYR A 409 12.01 -2.14 11.28
N ALA A 410 12.40 -3.20 11.99
CA ALA A 410 11.46 -4.14 12.57
C ALA A 410 10.56 -3.50 13.64
N SER A 411 11.13 -2.61 14.44
CA SER A 411 10.45 -2.01 15.59
C SER A 411 9.47 -0.89 15.24
N GLN A 412 9.37 -0.46 13.97
CA GLN A 412 8.56 0.69 13.60
C GLN A 412 7.07 0.55 13.85
N GLN A 413 6.50 -0.63 13.65
CA GLN A 413 5.09 -0.87 13.90
C GLN A 413 4.78 -0.84 15.40
N GLN A 414 5.64 -1.42 16.23
CA GLN A 414 5.46 -1.44 17.70
C GLN A 414 5.99 -0.16 18.38
N LEU A 415 7.12 0.39 17.91
CA LEU A 415 7.64 1.63 18.47
C LEU A 415 6.78 2.86 18.14
N TYR A 416 5.88 2.77 17.16
CA TYR A 416 4.96 3.88 16.91
C TYR A 416 4.04 4.12 18.11
N GLY A 417 3.46 3.08 18.68
CA GLY A 417 2.69 3.18 19.92
C GLY A 417 3.55 3.66 21.09
N VAL A 418 4.72 3.04 21.29
CA VAL A 418 5.68 3.45 22.34
C VAL A 418 6.15 4.89 22.16
N LYS A 419 6.39 5.33 20.92
CA LYS A 419 6.74 6.72 20.61
C LYS A 419 5.61 7.69 20.94
N GLN A 420 4.36 7.34 20.65
CA GLN A 420 3.21 8.14 21.06
C GLN A 420 3.13 8.25 22.58
N GLU A 421 3.27 7.15 23.30
CA GLU A 421 3.28 7.15 24.76
C GLU A 421 4.44 7.97 25.35
N ILE A 422 5.63 7.86 24.79
CA ILE A 422 6.79 8.67 25.21
C ILE A 422 6.55 10.16 24.93
N ASN A 423 6.06 10.52 23.76
CA ASN A 423 5.76 11.91 23.42
C ASN A 423 4.69 12.49 24.35
N LYS A 424 3.67 11.70 24.67
CA LYS A 424 2.62 12.04 25.62
C LYS A 424 3.18 12.24 27.05
N ALA A 425 4.00 11.29 27.50
CA ALA A 425 4.65 11.36 28.82
C ALA A 425 5.62 12.55 28.97
N LEU A 426 6.25 12.96 27.87
CA LEU A 426 7.15 14.11 27.84
C LEU A 426 6.43 15.45 27.62
N GLY A 427 5.07 15.48 27.52
CA GLY A 427 4.32 16.70 27.23
C GLY A 427 4.71 17.34 25.88
N VAL A 428 5.35 16.57 25.00
CA VAL A 428 5.68 17.05 23.65
C VAL A 428 4.38 17.07 22.87
N MET A 429 3.79 18.28 22.73
CA MET A 429 2.71 18.50 21.78
C MET A 429 3.09 17.85 20.46
N GLU A 430 2.13 17.24 19.76
CA GLU A 430 2.35 16.65 18.45
C GLU A 430 3.08 17.68 17.58
N ASN A 431 4.39 17.55 17.53
CA ASN A 431 5.23 18.46 16.77
C ASN A 431 4.84 18.32 15.30
N VAL A 432 4.43 19.43 14.72
CA VAL A 432 4.36 19.55 13.25
C VAL A 432 5.67 18.98 12.71
N PRO A 433 5.64 17.93 11.89
CA PRO A 433 6.88 17.33 11.43
C PRO A 433 7.76 18.39 10.78
N LEU A 434 9.06 18.32 11.00
CA LEU A 434 10.04 19.19 10.33
C LEU A 434 9.77 19.29 8.82
N ARG A 435 9.25 18.21 8.24
CA ARG A 435 8.80 18.12 6.85
C ARG A 435 7.69 19.14 6.52
N GLU A 436 6.65 19.27 7.34
CA GLU A 436 5.52 20.18 7.07
C GLU A 436 5.94 21.64 7.33
N THR A 437 6.84 21.85 8.28
CA THR A 437 7.46 23.17 8.52
C THR A 437 8.31 23.60 7.33
N LEU A 438 9.16 22.69 6.81
CA LEU A 438 9.95 22.94 5.60
C LEU A 438 9.06 23.15 4.37
N LYS A 439 7.98 22.40 4.24
CA LYS A 439 7.01 22.58 3.15
C LYS A 439 6.37 23.96 3.20
N SER A 440 5.85 24.36 4.36
CA SER A 440 5.26 25.69 4.57
C SER A 440 6.26 26.80 4.22
N TYR A 441 7.49 26.66 4.67
CA TYR A 441 8.55 27.63 4.39
C TYR A 441 8.92 27.72 2.90
N ILE A 442 9.06 26.56 2.22
CA ILE A 442 9.46 26.52 0.80
C ILE A 442 8.31 26.94 -0.13
N THR A 443 7.08 26.55 0.19
CA THR A 443 5.92 26.79 -0.69
C THR A 443 5.17 28.08 -0.37
N GLY A 444 5.49 28.74 0.76
CA GLY A 444 4.75 29.91 1.25
C GLY A 444 3.30 29.64 1.64
N ARG A 445 2.88 28.36 1.68
CA ARG A 445 1.52 27.96 2.05
C ARG A 445 1.45 27.65 3.55
N PRO A 446 0.36 28.02 4.24
CA PRO A 446 0.16 27.63 5.63
C PRO A 446 0.17 26.11 5.74
N ILE A 447 0.62 25.60 6.89
CA ILE A 447 0.62 24.18 7.20
C ILE A 447 -0.81 23.68 7.09
N ASP A 448 -1.07 22.87 6.05
CA ASP A 448 -2.41 22.35 5.79
C ASP A 448 -2.72 21.25 6.81
N SER A 449 -3.60 21.56 7.76
CA SER A 449 -4.03 20.64 8.81
C SER A 449 -4.63 19.34 8.27
N TYR A 450 -5.16 19.35 7.04
CA TYR A 450 -5.71 18.18 6.38
C TYR A 450 -4.61 17.20 5.92
N PHE A 451 -3.50 17.71 5.37
CA PHE A 451 -2.35 16.86 5.01
C PHE A 451 -1.57 16.39 6.25
N SER A 452 -1.48 17.23 7.29
CA SER A 452 -0.86 16.83 8.55
C SER A 452 -1.59 15.66 9.21
N TRP A 453 -2.92 15.67 9.19
CA TRP A 453 -3.73 14.57 9.73
C TRP A 453 -3.51 13.23 8.99
N ARG A 454 -3.45 13.23 7.65
CA ARG A 454 -3.21 12.01 6.87
C ARG A 454 -1.77 11.51 6.90
N ALA A 455 -0.81 12.40 7.00
CA ALA A 455 0.61 12.04 7.00
C ALA A 455 1.12 11.60 8.39
N GLN A 456 0.51 12.11 9.47
CA GLN A 456 0.99 11.89 10.83
C GLN A 456 0.38 10.68 11.52
N SER A 457 -0.82 10.27 11.17
CA SER A 457 -1.57 9.35 12.02
C SER A 457 -2.53 8.40 11.30
N ALA A 458 -2.11 7.73 10.22
CA ALA A 458 -2.80 6.49 9.95
C ALA A 458 -2.43 5.55 11.12
N PRO A 459 -3.32 5.36 12.11
CA PRO A 459 -2.98 4.60 13.30
C PRO A 459 -2.69 3.16 12.92
N TYR A 460 -1.75 2.54 13.63
CA TYR A 460 -1.60 1.10 13.59
C TYR A 460 -2.61 0.53 14.59
N VAL A 461 -3.48 -0.34 14.12
CA VAL A 461 -4.53 -0.96 14.95
C VAL A 461 -4.55 -2.47 14.76
N PRO A 462 -4.90 -3.25 15.77
CA PRO A 462 -5.23 -4.66 15.61
C PRO A 462 -6.38 -4.85 14.62
N LEU A 463 -6.34 -5.90 13.81
CA LEU A 463 -7.38 -6.17 12.81
C LEU A 463 -8.77 -6.31 13.45
N LYS A 464 -8.85 -7.05 14.58
CA LYS A 464 -10.08 -7.23 15.35
C LYS A 464 -10.68 -5.89 15.80
N GLU A 465 -9.83 -4.95 16.26
CA GLU A 465 -10.27 -3.63 16.69
C GLU A 465 -10.71 -2.75 15.52
N PHE A 466 -9.98 -2.78 14.39
CA PHE A 466 -10.39 -2.03 13.21
C PHE A 466 -11.75 -2.46 12.69
N PHE A 467 -11.98 -3.78 12.58
CA PHE A 467 -13.25 -4.32 12.11
C PHE A 467 -14.33 -4.39 13.17
N ARG A 468 -14.06 -4.00 14.42
CA ARG A 468 -15.06 -3.94 15.49
C ARG A 468 -15.77 -5.28 15.71
N VAL A 469 -15.05 -6.39 15.66
CA VAL A 469 -15.61 -7.74 15.66
C VAL A 469 -16.58 -7.94 16.83
N ASP A 470 -16.15 -7.64 18.07
CA ASP A 470 -16.95 -7.85 19.27
C ASP A 470 -18.27 -7.03 19.27
N SER A 471 -18.22 -5.78 18.75
CA SER A 471 -19.42 -4.92 18.64
C SER A 471 -20.38 -5.42 17.57
N PHE A 472 -19.86 -5.87 16.43
CA PHE A 472 -20.72 -6.37 15.35
C PHE A 472 -21.29 -7.75 15.60
N ASP A 473 -20.71 -8.57 16.48
CA ASP A 473 -21.33 -9.80 16.95
C ASP A 473 -22.63 -9.47 17.71
N SER A 474 -22.62 -8.46 18.58
CA SER A 474 -23.82 -7.96 19.26
C SER A 474 -24.82 -7.33 18.28
N ILE A 475 -24.35 -6.48 17.35
CA ILE A 475 -25.18 -5.85 16.31
C ILE A 475 -25.88 -6.92 15.46
N ASN A 476 -25.18 -7.96 15.02
CA ASN A 476 -25.74 -9.01 14.19
C ASN A 476 -26.88 -9.76 14.90
N ASN A 477 -26.75 -10.00 16.21
CA ASN A 477 -27.79 -10.63 17.01
C ASN A 477 -29.01 -9.72 17.12
N ASP A 478 -28.83 -8.43 17.40
CA ASP A 478 -29.93 -7.48 17.56
C ASP A 478 -30.63 -7.19 16.23
N MET A 479 -29.88 -7.05 15.14
CA MET A 479 -30.44 -6.81 13.81
C MET A 479 -31.41 -7.89 13.35
N SER A 480 -31.20 -9.15 13.74
CA SER A 480 -32.14 -10.24 13.42
C SER A 480 -33.50 -10.04 14.09
N GLY A 481 -33.54 -9.43 15.29
CA GLY A 481 -34.76 -9.04 15.99
C GLY A 481 -35.43 -7.77 15.44
N ILE A 482 -34.64 -6.79 15.04
CA ILE A 482 -35.11 -5.47 14.56
C ILE A 482 -35.73 -5.57 13.17
N THR A 483 -35.13 -6.32 12.23
CA THR A 483 -35.51 -6.25 10.82
C THR A 483 -36.41 -7.39 10.37
N ARG A 484 -36.28 -8.58 10.90
CA ARG A 484 -36.88 -9.84 10.38
C ARG A 484 -36.60 -10.10 8.89
N CYS A 485 -35.66 -9.36 8.29
CA CYS A 485 -35.28 -9.42 6.88
C CYS A 485 -33.84 -9.88 6.75
N SER A 486 -33.49 -10.45 5.61
CA SER A 486 -32.09 -10.73 5.26
C SER A 486 -31.31 -9.43 5.08
N LYS A 487 -29.99 -9.45 5.34
CA LYS A 487 -29.10 -8.31 5.08
C LYS A 487 -29.11 -7.87 3.61
N SER A 488 -29.42 -8.78 2.70
CA SER A 488 -29.55 -8.50 1.26
C SER A 488 -30.77 -7.64 0.90
N ASP A 489 -31.79 -7.61 1.78
CA ASP A 489 -33.08 -6.96 1.47
C ASP A 489 -33.07 -5.46 1.75
N TYR A 490 -32.01 -4.96 2.38
CA TYR A 490 -31.85 -3.54 2.68
C TYR A 490 -30.40 -3.07 2.49
N ARG A 491 -30.23 -1.77 2.47
CA ARG A 491 -28.91 -1.12 2.38
C ARG A 491 -28.63 -0.31 3.64
N VAL A 492 -27.35 -0.25 3.96
CA VAL A 492 -26.86 0.57 5.08
C VAL A 492 -25.88 1.63 4.58
N MET A 493 -25.65 2.65 5.39
CA MET A 493 -24.69 3.71 5.15
C MET A 493 -23.91 3.99 6.42
N SER A 494 -22.63 4.39 6.31
CA SER A 494 -21.72 4.53 7.46
C SER A 494 -21.26 5.98 7.62
N PHE A 495 -21.59 6.66 8.72
CA PHE A 495 -21.08 8.00 9.04
C PHE A 495 -19.88 7.96 9.98
N ASP A 496 -18.87 8.75 9.65
CA ASP A 496 -17.61 8.91 10.42
C ASP A 496 -16.88 7.57 10.72
N MET A 497 -17.25 6.51 9.99
CA MET A 497 -16.71 5.15 10.07
C MET A 497 -16.42 4.66 8.65
N ALA A 498 -15.37 3.86 8.48
CA ALA A 498 -15.07 3.28 7.16
C ALA A 498 -16.15 2.26 6.75
N PRO A 499 -16.78 2.39 5.56
CA PRO A 499 -17.83 1.47 5.11
C PRO A 499 -17.38 0.02 5.02
N THR A 500 -16.10 -0.22 4.83
CA THR A 500 -15.48 -1.55 4.82
C THR A 500 -15.74 -2.34 6.11
N ILE A 501 -15.96 -1.65 7.23
CA ILE A 501 -16.26 -2.30 8.52
C ILE A 501 -17.62 -3.00 8.42
N THR A 502 -18.66 -2.30 7.98
CA THR A 502 -19.99 -2.88 7.78
C THR A 502 -19.99 -3.96 6.70
N GLN A 503 -19.27 -3.74 5.60
CA GLN A 503 -19.08 -4.72 4.52
C GLN A 503 -18.40 -6.00 5.02
N PHE A 504 -17.39 -5.89 5.89
CA PHE A 504 -16.71 -7.03 6.48
C PHE A 504 -17.68 -7.94 7.25
N HIS A 505 -18.71 -7.35 7.88
CA HIS A 505 -19.74 -8.07 8.62
C HIS A 505 -20.95 -8.48 7.76
N GLY A 506 -20.81 -8.43 6.44
CA GLY A 506 -21.82 -8.93 5.47
C GLY A 506 -23.01 -8.01 5.27
N PHE A 507 -22.94 -6.72 5.67
CA PHE A 507 -23.96 -5.74 5.34
C PHE A 507 -23.79 -5.25 3.89
N TYR A 508 -24.92 -4.95 3.26
CA TYR A 508 -25.02 -4.37 1.91
C TYR A 508 -25.04 -2.86 2.03
N THR A 509 -24.08 -2.18 1.39
CA THR A 509 -23.85 -0.75 1.62
C THR A 509 -24.12 0.10 0.40
N LEU A 510 -24.59 1.34 0.62
CA LEU A 510 -24.68 2.37 -0.41
C LEU A 510 -23.36 3.12 -0.59
N ASP A 511 -22.49 3.08 0.39
CA ASP A 511 -21.17 3.71 0.40
C ASP A 511 -20.05 2.67 0.26
N GLY A 512 -18.84 3.13 0.05
CA GLY A 512 -17.70 2.23 -0.06
C GLY A 512 -16.40 2.93 -0.45
N SER A 513 -15.39 2.13 -0.68
CA SER A 513 -14.12 2.59 -1.24
C SER A 513 -13.62 1.54 -2.22
N VAL A 514 -13.71 1.83 -3.49
CA VAL A 514 -13.19 0.99 -4.56
C VAL A 514 -12.33 1.82 -5.52
N PRO A 515 -11.54 1.19 -6.38
CA PRO A 515 -10.72 1.91 -7.35
C PRO A 515 -11.53 2.77 -8.31
N ASP A 516 -12.73 2.33 -8.68
CA ASP A 516 -13.63 3.01 -9.62
C ASP A 516 -15.10 2.61 -9.38
N VAL A 517 -16.03 3.36 -9.95
CA VAL A 517 -17.48 3.13 -9.90
C VAL A 517 -18.11 3.72 -11.18
N SER A 518 -19.34 3.31 -11.56
CA SER A 518 -20.03 3.88 -12.70
C SER A 518 -20.36 5.36 -12.46
N LEU A 519 -20.32 6.16 -13.51
CA LEU A 519 -20.65 7.58 -13.46
C LEU A 519 -22.08 7.79 -12.97
N GLU A 520 -23.01 7.00 -13.48
CA GLU A 520 -24.42 7.04 -13.09
C GLU A 520 -24.59 6.87 -11.57
N TYR A 521 -23.99 5.83 -10.99
CA TYR A 521 -24.08 5.62 -9.54
C TYR A 521 -23.40 6.74 -8.74
N ALA A 522 -22.26 7.23 -9.21
CA ALA A 522 -21.55 8.31 -8.55
C ALA A 522 -22.39 9.60 -8.51
N GLU A 523 -23.10 9.91 -9.57
CA GLU A 523 -24.03 11.05 -9.65
C GLU A 523 -25.26 10.84 -8.77
N GLU A 524 -25.82 9.63 -8.76
CA GLU A 524 -26.95 9.28 -7.90
C GLU A 524 -26.57 9.39 -6.41
N PHE A 525 -25.45 8.82 -6.02
CA PHE A 525 -24.94 8.90 -4.65
C PHE A 525 -24.58 10.33 -4.24
N ARG A 526 -24.10 11.14 -5.17
CA ARG A 526 -23.82 12.57 -4.94
C ARG A 526 -25.07 13.37 -4.59
N ARG A 527 -26.22 13.05 -5.18
CA ARG A 527 -27.50 13.72 -4.88
C ARG A 527 -27.89 13.57 -3.41
N LEU A 528 -27.54 12.44 -2.76
CA LEU A 528 -27.75 12.24 -1.33
C LEU A 528 -27.14 13.36 -0.48
N PHE A 529 -25.98 13.87 -0.88
CA PHE A 529 -25.16 14.80 -0.07
C PHE A 529 -25.07 16.20 -0.68
N TYR A 530 -25.95 16.54 -1.61
CA TYR A 530 -25.86 17.82 -2.33
C TYR A 530 -25.75 19.01 -1.38
N ASP A 531 -26.62 19.11 -0.38
CA ASP A 531 -26.64 20.20 0.59
C ASP A 531 -25.45 20.15 1.55
N GLU A 532 -24.96 18.98 1.89
CA GLU A 532 -23.80 18.79 2.74
C GLU A 532 -22.51 19.18 2.01
N LEU A 533 -22.38 18.83 0.74
CA LEU A 533 -21.25 19.20 -0.12
C LEU A 533 -21.21 20.70 -0.40
N ALA A 534 -22.36 21.35 -0.56
CA ALA A 534 -22.46 22.79 -0.76
C ALA A 534 -21.89 23.60 0.42
N LYS A 535 -21.81 23.02 1.62
CA LYS A 535 -21.20 23.68 2.80
C LYS A 535 -19.67 23.82 2.71
N ASP A 536 -19.00 23.01 1.87
CA ASP A 536 -17.54 22.99 1.75
C ASP A 536 -17.08 22.64 0.32
N GLN A 537 -16.98 23.63 -0.53
CA GLN A 537 -16.68 23.50 -1.97
C GLN A 537 -15.35 22.76 -2.28
N ASN A 538 -14.40 22.74 -1.33
CA ASN A 538 -13.11 22.06 -1.53
C ASN A 538 -13.19 20.54 -1.34
N GLN A 539 -14.28 20.01 -0.83
CA GLN A 539 -14.42 18.58 -0.52
C GLN A 539 -15.11 17.77 -1.62
N ASP A 540 -15.76 18.43 -2.55
CA ASP A 540 -16.50 17.79 -3.63
C ASP A 540 -15.63 16.81 -4.45
N ILE A 541 -14.39 17.20 -4.74
CA ILE A 541 -13.42 16.39 -5.45
C ILE A 541 -13.01 15.13 -4.66
N LEU A 542 -12.85 15.28 -3.33
CA LEU A 542 -12.50 14.15 -2.47
C LEU A 542 -13.66 13.17 -2.30
N PHE A 543 -14.87 13.67 -2.21
CA PHE A 543 -16.10 12.90 -2.18
C PHE A 543 -16.25 12.06 -3.46
N THR A 544 -16.12 12.69 -4.62
CA THR A 544 -16.21 12.04 -5.93
C THR A 544 -15.15 10.94 -6.11
N LYS A 545 -13.97 11.09 -5.49
CA LYS A 545 -12.90 10.08 -5.57
C LYS A 545 -13.14 8.84 -4.73
N LYS A 546 -13.90 8.92 -3.66
CA LYS A 546 -13.99 7.85 -2.65
C LYS A 546 -15.42 7.37 -2.38
N LEU A 547 -16.44 8.15 -2.71
CA LEU A 547 -17.85 7.89 -2.42
C LEU A 547 -18.10 7.42 -0.97
N TYR A 548 -17.39 8.01 -0.02
CA TYR A 548 -17.71 7.87 1.39
C TYR A 548 -18.85 8.80 1.76
N THR A 549 -19.63 8.44 2.78
CA THR A 549 -20.52 9.39 3.42
C THR A 549 -19.73 10.60 3.86
N TYR A 550 -20.21 11.77 3.48
CA TYR A 550 -19.51 13.00 3.77
C TYR A 550 -20.19 13.77 4.91
N VAL A 551 -19.37 14.23 5.85
CA VAL A 551 -19.79 15.14 6.91
C VAL A 551 -18.87 16.35 6.85
N SER A 552 -19.42 17.51 6.50
CA SER A 552 -18.66 18.76 6.40
C SER A 552 -18.08 19.17 7.76
N LYS A 553 -17.03 20.01 7.74
CA LYS A 553 -16.48 20.58 8.99
C LYS A 553 -17.52 21.37 9.77
N LYS A 554 -18.47 22.02 9.08
CA LYS A 554 -19.56 22.79 9.70
C LYS A 554 -20.58 21.90 10.42
N SER A 555 -20.75 20.67 9.93
CA SER A 555 -21.64 19.66 10.50
C SER A 555 -21.01 18.83 11.63
N ARG A 556 -19.71 18.95 11.87
CA ARG A 556 -19.02 18.33 13.00
C ARG A 556 -19.14 19.20 14.24
N LYS A 557 -19.60 18.61 15.33
CA LYS A 557 -19.79 19.24 16.63
C LYS A 557 -18.96 18.52 17.70
N PRO A 558 -18.67 19.16 18.85
CA PRO A 558 -17.90 18.50 19.92
C PRO A 558 -18.48 17.15 20.36
N ASN A 559 -19.82 17.05 20.48
CA ASN A 559 -20.50 15.87 21.01
C ASN A 559 -21.13 14.99 19.92
N GLY A 560 -20.82 15.19 18.64
CA GLY A 560 -21.42 14.37 17.58
C GLY A 560 -21.34 15.01 16.21
N ILE A 561 -22.20 14.57 15.33
CA ILE A 561 -22.33 15.10 13.95
C ILE A 561 -23.76 15.53 13.69
N ALA A 562 -23.95 16.51 12.82
CA ALA A 562 -25.26 16.96 12.34
C ALA A 562 -25.26 17.01 10.81
N PRO A 563 -25.19 15.84 10.12
CA PRO A 563 -25.14 15.78 8.66
C PRO A 563 -26.48 16.18 8.05
N THR A 564 -26.42 16.67 6.82
CA THR A 564 -27.59 16.89 5.97
C THR A 564 -27.51 15.95 4.79
N PHE A 565 -28.53 15.14 4.56
CA PHE A 565 -28.64 14.30 3.38
C PHE A 565 -30.11 14.07 2.99
N ASP A 566 -30.36 13.74 1.72
CA ASP A 566 -31.70 13.52 1.19
C ASP A 566 -32.22 12.15 1.62
N MET A 567 -33.15 12.13 2.57
CA MET A 567 -33.74 10.91 3.10
C MET A 567 -34.61 10.20 2.03
N CYS A 568 -35.28 10.93 1.16
CA CYS A 568 -36.06 10.32 0.10
C CYS A 568 -35.18 9.55 -0.88
N GLN A 569 -34.07 10.17 -1.28
CA GLN A 569 -33.09 9.52 -2.14
C GLN A 569 -32.44 8.32 -1.45
N PHE A 570 -32.11 8.44 -0.17
CA PHE A 570 -31.58 7.32 0.62
C PHE A 570 -32.51 6.10 0.63
N LEU A 571 -33.82 6.33 0.89
CA LEU A 571 -34.81 5.28 0.91
C LEU A 571 -35.06 4.70 -0.50
N ASN A 572 -35.04 5.53 -1.56
CA ASN A 572 -35.17 5.08 -2.93
C ASN A 572 -34.02 4.17 -3.38
N MET A 573 -32.80 4.45 -2.91
CA MET A 573 -31.63 3.58 -3.12
C MET A 573 -31.66 2.29 -2.27
N GLY A 574 -32.71 2.06 -1.48
CA GLY A 574 -32.87 0.88 -0.63
C GLY A 574 -32.29 1.05 0.79
N GLY A 575 -31.85 2.24 1.16
CA GLY A 575 -31.33 2.56 2.49
C GLY A 575 -32.40 2.33 3.57
N ARG A 576 -32.02 1.72 4.70
CA ARG A 576 -32.91 1.49 5.85
C ARG A 576 -32.23 1.79 7.18
N PHE A 577 -30.93 1.61 7.25
CA PHE A 577 -30.18 1.81 8.49
C PHE A 577 -28.92 2.64 8.24
N VAL A 578 -28.52 3.36 9.29
CA VAL A 578 -27.30 4.16 9.31
C VAL A 578 -26.48 3.74 10.51
N PHE A 579 -25.22 3.39 10.25
CA PHE A 579 -24.21 3.21 11.29
C PHE A 579 -23.40 4.48 11.47
N SER A 580 -23.10 4.87 12.69
CA SER A 580 -22.27 6.04 12.96
C SER A 580 -21.31 5.78 14.11
N SER A 581 -20.07 6.25 14.00
CA SER A 581 -19.12 6.22 15.12
C SER A 581 -19.34 7.37 16.12
N LYS A 582 -20.26 8.29 15.82
CA LYS A 582 -20.62 9.41 16.67
C LYS A 582 -22.13 9.60 16.72
N PRO A 583 -22.68 10.15 17.80
CA PRO A 583 -24.09 10.50 17.85
C PRO A 583 -24.48 11.45 16.70
N ILE A 584 -25.61 11.19 16.04
CA ILE A 584 -26.22 12.09 15.07
C ILE A 584 -27.16 13.01 15.84
N LEU A 585 -26.75 14.27 16.01
CA LEU A 585 -27.43 15.23 16.90
C LEU A 585 -28.76 15.74 16.33
N ASN A 586 -28.92 15.73 15.02
CA ASN A 586 -30.13 16.13 14.31
C ASN A 586 -30.89 14.92 13.74
N ALA A 587 -30.78 13.76 14.37
CA ALA A 587 -31.35 12.51 13.85
C ALA A 587 -32.86 12.65 13.55
N SER A 588 -33.65 13.21 14.49
CA SER A 588 -35.09 13.42 14.31
C SER A 588 -35.41 14.36 13.13
N ASP A 589 -34.61 15.39 12.92
CA ASP A 589 -34.84 16.39 11.86
C ASP A 589 -34.60 15.79 10.46
N ILE A 590 -33.77 14.73 10.38
CA ILE A 590 -33.47 13.99 9.14
C ILE A 590 -34.13 12.62 9.12
N TYR A 591 -35.21 12.44 9.87
CA TYR A 591 -36.05 11.22 9.90
C TYR A 591 -35.28 9.94 10.28
N LEU A 592 -34.34 10.04 11.22
CA LEU A 592 -33.65 8.90 11.83
C LEU A 592 -34.07 8.71 13.28
N SER A 593 -34.29 7.47 13.71
CA SER A 593 -34.44 7.09 15.11
C SER A 593 -33.25 6.27 15.58
N LEU A 594 -32.71 6.57 16.75
CA LEU A 594 -31.70 5.74 17.38
C LEU A 594 -32.33 4.43 17.89
N GLU A 595 -31.89 3.30 17.33
CA GLU A 595 -32.35 1.96 17.73
C GLU A 595 -31.49 1.36 18.85
N ALA A 596 -30.16 1.53 18.74
CA ALA A 596 -29.21 1.00 19.71
C ALA A 596 -27.88 1.75 19.69
N SER A 597 -27.14 1.66 20.79
CA SER A 597 -25.75 2.08 20.88
C SER A 597 -24.89 0.96 21.45
N TYR A 598 -23.75 0.71 20.83
CA TYR A 598 -22.82 -0.36 21.20
C TYR A 598 -21.50 0.28 21.63
N GLU A 599 -21.29 0.36 22.92
CA GLU A 599 -20.05 0.89 23.49
C GLU A 599 -18.97 -0.19 23.46
N ASN A 600 -17.74 0.23 23.26
CA ASN A 600 -16.61 -0.69 23.30
C ASN A 600 -16.27 -0.99 24.77
N LEU A 601 -16.67 -2.17 25.24
CA LEU A 601 -16.47 -2.63 26.63
C LEU A 601 -15.00 -2.92 27.01
N LYS A 602 -14.02 -2.48 26.23
CA LYS A 602 -12.62 -2.64 26.63
C LYS A 602 -12.29 -1.71 27.80
N PRO A 603 -11.72 -2.26 28.89
CA PRO A 603 -11.15 -1.43 29.93
C PRO A 603 -10.06 -0.56 29.30
N SER A 604 -10.18 0.75 29.52
CA SER A 604 -9.11 1.71 29.21
C SER A 604 -7.79 1.13 29.69
N THR A 605 -6.84 0.93 28.81
CA THR A 605 -5.46 0.67 29.20
C THR A 605 -5.05 1.77 30.17
N PRO A 606 -4.48 1.45 31.33
CA PRO A 606 -4.10 2.47 32.31
C PRO A 606 -3.13 3.45 31.64
N GLY A 607 -3.57 4.69 31.40
CA GLY A 607 -2.79 5.75 30.75
C GLY A 607 -3.10 6.05 29.28
N GLY A 608 -4.03 5.34 28.65
CA GLY A 608 -4.44 5.63 27.27
C GLY A 608 -5.53 6.70 27.23
N GLU A 609 -5.26 7.88 26.63
CA GLU A 609 -6.35 8.57 25.94
C GLU A 609 -6.89 7.58 24.91
N SER A 610 -8.16 7.25 25.06
CA SER A 610 -8.91 6.52 24.06
C SER A 610 -8.53 7.09 22.69
N ILE A 611 -8.36 6.22 21.70
CA ILE A 611 -8.49 6.64 20.31
C ILE A 611 -9.97 7.06 20.23
N GLU A 612 -10.26 8.29 20.68
CA GLU A 612 -11.61 8.88 20.86
C GLU A 612 -12.51 8.75 19.62
N LYS A 613 -11.93 8.26 18.54
CA LYS A 613 -12.57 8.23 17.23
C LYS A 613 -13.52 7.05 17.03
N TYR A 614 -13.49 6.02 17.90
CA TYR A 614 -14.23 4.78 17.65
C TYR A 614 -14.76 4.08 18.92
N ASP A 615 -15.12 4.82 19.96
CA ASP A 615 -15.53 4.21 21.23
C ASP A 615 -16.93 3.59 21.22
N ALA A 616 -17.80 4.04 20.31
CA ALA A 616 -19.15 3.50 20.20
C ALA A 616 -19.59 3.35 18.73
N ILE A 617 -20.57 2.49 18.49
CA ILE A 617 -21.31 2.41 17.24
C ILE A 617 -22.78 2.71 17.55
N TYR A 618 -23.33 3.69 16.86
CA TYR A 618 -24.74 4.06 16.95
C TYR A 618 -25.48 3.52 15.73
N LEU A 619 -26.54 2.77 15.95
CA LEU A 619 -27.43 2.22 14.94
C LEU A 619 -28.69 3.06 14.86
N TYR A 620 -28.95 3.64 13.69
CA TYR A 620 -30.15 4.40 13.41
C TYR A 620 -31.00 3.72 12.35
N LYS A 621 -32.33 3.82 12.51
CA LYS A 621 -33.31 3.37 11.53
C LYS A 621 -33.91 4.58 10.82
N ALA A 622 -34.06 4.48 9.50
CA ALA A 622 -34.65 5.51 8.68
C ALA A 622 -36.17 5.38 8.62
N HIS A 623 -36.85 6.51 8.66
CA HIS A 623 -38.29 6.64 8.52
C HIS A 623 -38.64 7.42 7.26
N MET A 624 -39.80 7.08 6.66
CA MET A 624 -40.25 7.76 5.45
C MET A 624 -40.83 9.14 5.79
N PRO A 625 -40.29 10.23 5.22
CA PRO A 625 -40.92 11.55 5.28
C PRO A 625 -42.25 11.57 4.55
N LEU A 626 -43.22 12.32 5.04
CA LEU A 626 -44.53 12.48 4.37
C LEU A 626 -44.42 13.02 2.95
N ASP A 627 -43.48 13.93 2.71
CA ASP A 627 -43.23 14.52 1.38
C ASP A 627 -42.69 13.50 0.37
N CYS A 628 -42.04 12.42 0.81
CA CYS A 628 -41.56 11.35 -0.06
C CYS A 628 -42.73 10.47 -0.54
N GLU A 629 -43.74 10.24 0.30
CA GLU A 629 -44.96 9.50 -0.08
C GLU A 629 -45.73 10.23 -1.18
N ILE A 630 -45.86 11.54 -1.06
CA ILE A 630 -46.55 12.38 -2.02
C ILE A 630 -45.85 12.33 -3.40
N LYS A 631 -44.53 12.48 -3.44
CA LYS A 631 -43.74 12.36 -4.67
C LYS A 631 -43.89 10.99 -5.34
N ARG A 632 -43.93 9.92 -4.54
CA ARG A 632 -44.06 8.55 -5.03
C ARG A 632 -45.45 8.23 -5.57
N THR A 633 -46.49 8.85 -5.00
CA THR A 633 -47.88 8.73 -5.47
C THR A 633 -48.06 9.49 -6.78
N LEU A 634 -47.52 10.70 -6.90
CA LEU A 634 -47.57 11.51 -8.11
C LEU A 634 -46.78 10.92 -9.29
N SER A 635 -45.69 10.20 -9.02
CA SER A 635 -44.89 9.52 -10.06
C SER A 635 -45.51 8.18 -10.54
N ARG A 636 -46.56 7.69 -9.85
CA ARG A 636 -47.31 6.47 -10.21
C ARG A 636 -48.62 6.74 -10.90
N ASP A 637 -48.94 8.00 -11.13
CA ASP A 637 -50.18 8.34 -11.89
C ASP A 637 -49.95 8.03 -13.38
N PRO A 638 -50.70 7.07 -13.96
CA PRO A 638 -50.50 6.60 -15.34
C PRO A 638 -51.20 7.48 -16.37
N LEU A 639 -51.24 8.79 -16.17
CA LEU A 639 -51.92 9.74 -17.10
C LEU A 639 -50.94 10.51 -18.00
N THR A 640 -49.81 9.90 -18.38
CA THR A 640 -49.01 10.40 -19.51
C THR A 640 -48.55 9.23 -20.37
N GLU A 641 -49.53 8.56 -21.04
CA GLU A 641 -49.34 7.96 -22.34
C GLU A 641 -49.81 8.91 -23.43
#